data_ff248bbac6659c4c3918fd750305a7a0
#
_entry.id   ff248bbac6659c4c3918fd750305a7a0
#
_cell.length_a   1.000
_cell.length_b   1.000
_cell.length_c   1.000
_cell.angle_alpha   90.00
_cell.angle_beta   90.00
_cell.angle_gamma   90.00
#
_symmetry.space_group_name_H-M   'P 1'
#
loop_
_entity.id
_entity.type
_entity.pdbx_description
1 polymer ?
#
loop_
_entity_poly.entity_id
_entity_poly.type
_entity_poly.pdbx_seq_one_letter_code
_entity_poly.pdbx_strand_id
1 'polypeptide(L)'
;MINYNVDSEGIATLEWDLPGRSQNVLNEQTMAAFAEAAQKALADPAVKGILVASAKADFIAGGDLEMLLKATDAQAMSDNLKLWHKLFRTLETAGKPVAAALNGTTLGGGLEVALACHYRVAADNPKARFGFPEVTLGLLPGAGGTQRAPRLMGIQPALMFLTEGKRIKAQDAQKQGLIHAVVPAGTERDAARAWLMEQAAKNAVPGRDGKPGKTLQPWDQKGFKIPGGGVMTPGGMQTFMAGNAMLREKTQGNYPAPKHILSCVFEGMQTDIDTGLAIETRYFVNLVRSPEAKNMIRSLFFFLQEANKLARRPKDVPVQKFTKIGMLGAGMMGAGIAHAAATAGIDVVLLDSTKENAEKGKAYSAKLLEKRVANSQLPQDGAAAILARIKPTADYADLAGCELVVEAVFEDRALKADVTKKTEAVIGKDAIFASNTSTLPITGLAEASARPANFIGLHFFSPAEKMPLVEIILGQQTSPATLARSMDFVRAIGKTPIVVNDARGFYTSRVFGTYLSEGMALLQEGVAPALIDNAGRIAGMPVGPLALADEVSIELVYKIAKQTQKDLGDKYPARAADQVAALMVEKLDRLGKKSGHGFYEYPADAKKHLWAGLAEHFPLKAEQPSLEQVVERLMLIQSIETVRCLEEGVLTSPADADVGAILGWGYPPFRGGPIGQIHTLGVANFVAACDRLAEQCGERFRPTDGLRKKAAEGSQFFPI
;
A
#
# COMPACT_ATOMS: atom_id res chain seq x y z
N MET A 1 19.86 20.98 13.61
CA MET A 1 18.52 20.38 13.66
C MET A 1 17.43 21.44 13.65
N ILE A 2 17.51 22.44 14.54
CA ILE A 2 16.65 23.61 14.53
C ILE A 2 17.53 24.84 14.43
N ASN A 3 17.41 25.59 13.35
CA ASN A 3 18.07 26.88 13.19
C ASN A 3 17.22 27.95 13.91
N TYR A 4 17.81 28.66 14.88
CA TYR A 4 17.14 29.67 15.68
C TYR A 4 17.65 31.06 15.31
N ASN A 5 16.75 31.93 14.91
CA ASN A 5 17.05 33.33 14.61
C ASN A 5 15.93 34.25 15.10
N VAL A 6 16.27 35.42 15.62
CA VAL A 6 15.30 36.49 15.96
C VAL A 6 15.60 37.70 15.06
N ASP A 7 14.57 38.14 14.32
CA ASP A 7 14.72 39.33 13.46
C ASP A 7 14.62 40.65 14.23
N SER A 8 14.88 41.74 13.52
CA SER A 8 14.83 43.12 14.11
C SER A 8 13.46 43.54 14.63
N GLU A 9 12.39 42.84 14.23
CA GLU A 9 11.01 43.15 14.66
C GLU A 9 10.56 42.25 15.81
N GLY A 10 11.42 41.32 16.24
CA GLY A 10 11.17 40.42 17.36
C GLY A 10 10.42 39.14 16.97
N ILE A 11 10.52 38.69 15.72
CA ILE A 11 9.98 37.40 15.33
C ILE A 11 11.08 36.34 15.41
N ALA A 12 10.90 35.35 16.28
CA ALA A 12 11.79 34.19 16.41
C ALA A 12 11.40 33.12 15.37
N THR A 13 12.32 32.79 14.48
CA THR A 13 12.16 31.70 13.52
C THR A 13 12.79 30.43 14.07
N LEU A 14 12.00 29.36 14.18
CA LEU A 14 12.39 28.00 14.51
C LEU A 14 12.36 27.18 13.22
N GLU A 15 13.48 27.09 12.54
CA GLU A 15 13.57 26.44 11.23
C GLU A 15 14.11 25.01 11.36
N TRP A 16 13.28 24.06 10.96
CA TRP A 16 13.65 22.63 10.93
C TRP A 16 14.62 22.34 9.80
N ASP A 17 15.79 21.80 10.12
CA ASP A 17 16.81 21.36 9.17
C ASP A 17 17.56 20.16 9.72
N LEU A 18 17.01 18.95 9.54
CA LEU A 18 17.61 17.71 10.01
C LEU A 18 18.81 17.34 9.14
N PRO A 19 20.05 17.35 9.69
CA PRO A 19 21.25 17.03 8.94
C PRO A 19 21.22 15.60 8.37
N GLY A 20 21.79 15.41 7.17
CA GLY A 20 21.95 14.09 6.55
C GLY A 20 20.66 13.42 6.04
N ARG A 21 19.50 14.07 6.17
CA ARG A 21 18.23 13.58 5.64
C ARG A 21 17.61 14.58 4.68
N SER A 22 16.95 14.09 3.64
CA SER A 22 16.21 14.93 2.68
C SER A 22 14.90 15.50 3.24
N GLN A 23 14.40 14.93 4.33
CA GLN A 23 13.15 15.31 4.99
C GLN A 23 13.35 15.49 6.48
N ASN A 24 12.57 16.38 7.07
CA ASN A 24 12.46 16.53 8.52
C ASN A 24 11.50 15.45 9.06
N VAL A 25 11.85 14.86 10.20
CA VAL A 25 11.02 13.89 10.94
C VAL A 25 11.05 14.17 12.43
N LEU A 26 9.99 13.76 13.14
CA LEU A 26 9.91 13.82 14.59
C LEU A 26 10.59 12.58 15.18
N ASN A 27 11.63 12.80 15.96
CA ASN A 27 12.26 11.82 16.85
C ASN A 27 12.70 12.52 18.15
N GLU A 28 13.28 11.77 19.07
CA GLU A 28 13.70 12.31 20.37
C GLU A 28 14.65 13.50 20.23
N GLN A 29 15.62 13.42 19.32
CA GLN A 29 16.63 14.47 19.12
C GLN A 29 16.05 15.74 18.52
N THR A 30 15.22 15.60 17.47
CA THR A 30 14.61 16.76 16.81
C THR A 30 13.59 17.44 17.72
N MET A 31 12.86 16.66 18.52
CA MET A 31 11.88 17.20 19.47
C MET A 31 12.55 17.88 20.67
N ALA A 32 13.68 17.35 21.16
CA ALA A 32 14.46 18.01 22.19
C ALA A 32 15.01 19.35 21.70
N ALA A 33 15.59 19.40 20.49
CA ALA A 33 16.09 20.65 19.90
C ALA A 33 14.97 21.66 19.64
N PHE A 34 13.79 21.19 19.21
CA PHE A 34 12.61 22.05 19.03
C PHE A 34 12.09 22.60 20.36
N ALA A 35 12.07 21.78 21.41
CA ALA A 35 11.69 22.20 22.76
C ALA A 35 12.62 23.28 23.31
N GLU A 36 13.94 23.11 23.17
CA GLU A 36 14.94 24.10 23.58
C GLU A 36 14.75 25.44 22.85
N ALA A 37 14.61 25.41 21.53
CA ALA A 37 14.41 26.61 20.72
C ALA A 37 13.08 27.31 21.07
N ALA A 38 12.01 26.54 21.28
CA ALA A 38 10.70 27.08 21.67
C ALA A 38 10.75 27.72 23.06
N GLN A 39 11.38 27.06 24.05
CA GLN A 39 11.55 27.61 25.40
C GLN A 39 12.37 28.92 25.40
N LYS A 40 13.46 28.95 24.61
CA LYS A 40 14.27 30.17 24.43
C LYS A 40 13.44 31.30 23.85
N ALA A 41 12.66 31.05 22.78
CA ALA A 41 11.78 32.05 22.18
C ALA A 41 10.68 32.56 23.14
N LEU A 42 10.10 31.64 23.91
CA LEU A 42 9.05 32.00 24.88
C LEU A 42 9.57 32.81 26.09
N ALA A 43 10.80 32.50 26.55
CA ALA A 43 11.41 33.16 27.68
C ALA A 43 11.98 34.55 27.34
N ASP A 44 12.33 34.81 26.08
CA ASP A 44 12.91 36.10 25.67
C ASP A 44 11.80 37.20 25.55
N PRO A 45 11.86 38.26 26.38
CA PRO A 45 10.87 39.35 26.31
C PRO A 45 10.96 40.14 24.98
N ALA A 46 12.08 40.09 24.24
CA ALA A 46 12.23 40.75 22.95
C ALA A 46 11.44 40.01 21.85
N VAL A 47 11.17 38.73 22.05
CA VAL A 47 10.39 37.91 21.09
C VAL A 47 8.92 38.17 21.23
N LYS A 48 8.32 38.73 20.18
CA LYS A 48 6.89 39.07 20.08
C LYS A 48 6.03 37.97 19.43
N GLY A 49 6.65 37.12 18.60
CA GLY A 49 5.98 36.03 17.90
C GLY A 49 6.96 34.95 17.46
N ILE A 50 6.45 33.74 17.18
CA ILE A 50 7.24 32.58 16.82
C ILE A 50 6.80 32.07 15.45
N LEU A 51 7.74 31.94 14.51
CA LEU A 51 7.55 31.35 13.20
C LEU A 51 8.18 29.95 13.15
N VAL A 52 7.39 28.93 12.88
CA VAL A 52 7.87 27.56 12.63
C VAL A 52 7.96 27.32 11.12
N ALA A 53 9.13 26.96 10.63
CA ALA A 53 9.41 26.80 9.20
C ALA A 53 10.33 25.60 8.93
N SER A 54 10.55 25.28 7.66
CA SER A 54 11.47 24.21 7.21
C SER A 54 12.47 24.76 6.18
N ALA A 55 13.72 24.31 6.30
CA ALA A 55 14.77 24.54 5.29
C ALA A 55 14.74 23.50 4.15
N LYS A 56 13.94 22.44 4.28
CA LYS A 56 13.81 21.38 3.28
C LYS A 56 12.72 21.73 2.24
N ALA A 57 12.65 20.92 1.17
CA ALA A 57 11.62 21.08 0.15
C ALA A 57 10.18 20.84 0.68
N ASP A 58 10.05 19.95 1.66
CA ASP A 58 8.82 19.67 2.39
C ASP A 58 8.90 20.26 3.82
N PHE A 59 7.75 20.39 4.47
CA PHE A 59 7.71 20.90 5.85
C PHE A 59 8.27 19.84 6.83
N ILE A 60 7.46 18.89 7.24
CA ILE A 60 7.86 17.76 8.10
C ILE A 60 7.07 16.52 7.64
N ALA A 61 7.76 15.38 7.45
CA ALA A 61 7.19 14.18 6.87
C ALA A 61 6.47 13.24 7.87
N GLY A 62 6.47 13.57 9.16
CA GLY A 62 5.88 12.78 10.23
C GLY A 62 6.88 12.24 11.25
N GLY A 63 6.49 11.20 11.99
CA GLY A 63 7.36 10.52 12.97
C GLY A 63 8.44 9.67 12.30
N ASP A 64 9.56 9.47 12.98
CA ASP A 64 10.63 8.56 12.53
C ASP A 64 10.16 7.11 12.69
N LEU A 65 9.83 6.46 11.56
CA LEU A 65 9.28 5.11 11.55
C LEU A 65 10.30 4.04 11.99
N GLU A 66 11.60 4.31 11.89
CA GLU A 66 12.62 3.41 12.43
C GLU A 66 12.57 3.39 13.97
N MET A 67 12.44 4.55 14.60
CA MET A 67 12.22 4.67 16.05
C MET A 67 10.93 3.94 16.46
N LEU A 68 9.84 4.14 15.73
CA LEU A 68 8.55 3.52 16.01
C LEU A 68 8.60 1.99 15.82
N LEU A 69 9.30 1.49 14.80
CA LEU A 69 9.48 0.05 14.58
C LEU A 69 10.22 -0.62 15.75
N LYS A 70 11.20 0.06 16.34
CA LYS A 70 12.00 -0.43 17.48
C LYS A 70 11.33 -0.24 18.84
N ALA A 71 10.27 0.55 18.93
CA ALA A 71 9.60 0.88 20.19
C ALA A 71 8.96 -0.35 20.84
N THR A 72 9.43 -0.75 22.01
CA THR A 72 8.93 -1.88 22.80
C THR A 72 8.51 -1.47 24.22
N ASP A 73 9.17 -0.46 24.80
CA ASP A 73 8.90 0.04 26.14
C ASP A 73 7.72 1.02 26.14
N ALA A 74 6.62 0.60 26.77
CA ALA A 74 5.41 1.38 26.88
C ALA A 74 5.58 2.65 27.73
N GLN A 75 6.36 2.55 28.82
CA GLN A 75 6.53 3.68 29.74
C GLN A 75 7.41 4.76 29.09
N ALA A 76 8.53 4.38 28.51
CA ALA A 76 9.42 5.31 27.80
C ALA A 76 8.67 6.05 26.68
N MET A 77 7.90 5.32 25.88
CA MET A 77 7.09 5.91 24.81
C MET A 77 6.03 6.87 25.35
N SER A 78 5.33 6.48 26.41
CA SER A 78 4.32 7.34 27.06
C SER A 78 4.95 8.63 27.60
N ASP A 79 6.10 8.54 28.24
CA ASP A 79 6.77 9.70 28.83
C ASP A 79 7.30 10.66 27.76
N ASN A 80 7.85 10.15 26.66
CA ASN A 80 8.25 10.96 25.50
C ASN A 80 7.05 11.71 24.91
N LEU A 81 5.92 11.04 24.71
CA LEU A 81 4.71 11.67 24.16
C LEU A 81 4.16 12.75 25.10
N LYS A 82 4.16 12.53 26.42
CA LYS A 82 3.76 13.55 27.39
C LYS A 82 4.64 14.79 27.30
N LEU A 83 5.95 14.62 27.09
CA LEU A 83 6.87 15.77 26.88
C LEU A 83 6.52 16.53 25.60
N TRP A 84 6.20 15.84 24.50
CA TRP A 84 5.79 16.46 23.25
C TRP A 84 4.45 17.19 23.39
N HIS A 85 3.47 16.57 24.03
CA HIS A 85 2.19 17.23 24.31
C HIS A 85 2.36 18.47 25.19
N LYS A 86 3.19 18.39 26.24
CA LYS A 86 3.51 19.53 27.08
C LYS A 86 4.13 20.68 26.29
N LEU A 87 5.07 20.38 25.38
CA LEU A 87 5.69 21.37 24.50
C LEU A 87 4.63 22.05 23.63
N PHE A 88 3.80 21.27 22.93
CA PHE A 88 2.77 21.81 22.05
C PHE A 88 1.73 22.64 22.83
N ARG A 89 1.29 22.16 24.00
CA ARG A 89 0.39 22.93 24.87
C ARG A 89 1.04 24.22 25.37
N THR A 90 2.34 24.20 25.65
CA THR A 90 3.06 25.41 26.01
C THR A 90 3.06 26.47 24.89
N LEU A 91 3.30 26.03 23.63
CA LEU A 91 3.20 26.92 22.46
C LEU A 91 1.79 27.50 22.29
N GLU A 92 0.75 26.69 22.52
CA GLU A 92 -0.65 27.07 22.39
C GLU A 92 -1.14 28.05 23.48
N THR A 93 -0.56 27.99 24.69
CA THR A 93 -1.10 28.68 25.88
C THR A 93 -0.19 29.78 26.45
N ALA A 94 1.06 29.87 26.00
CA ALA A 94 2.00 30.89 26.52
C ALA A 94 1.63 32.34 26.20
N GLY A 95 0.68 32.55 25.30
CA GLY A 95 0.14 33.87 24.97
C GLY A 95 0.85 34.59 23.83
N LYS A 96 2.08 34.20 23.47
CA LYS A 96 2.76 34.69 22.25
C LYS A 96 2.14 34.04 21.01
N PRO A 97 1.91 34.78 19.91
CA PRO A 97 1.42 34.18 18.66
C PRO A 97 2.48 33.26 18.05
N VAL A 98 2.02 32.09 17.56
CA VAL A 98 2.86 31.10 16.86
C VAL A 98 2.22 30.80 15.51
N ALA A 99 3.01 30.90 14.44
CA ALA A 99 2.56 30.60 13.08
C ALA A 99 3.46 29.54 12.44
N ALA A 100 2.88 28.71 11.57
CA ALA A 100 3.60 27.74 10.74
C ALA A 100 3.55 28.15 9.27
N ALA A 101 4.72 28.21 8.62
CA ALA A 101 4.87 28.42 7.18
C ALA A 101 5.12 27.06 6.51
N LEU A 102 4.11 26.55 5.81
CA LEU A 102 4.07 25.20 5.23
C LEU A 102 4.45 25.25 3.76
N ASN A 103 5.74 25.12 3.47
CA ASN A 103 6.31 25.26 2.14
C ASN A 103 6.06 24.05 1.22
N GLY A 104 5.71 22.88 1.79
CA GLY A 104 5.54 21.63 1.06
C GLY A 104 4.70 20.61 1.81
N THR A 105 4.94 19.34 1.50
CA THR A 105 4.22 18.21 2.11
C THR A 105 4.33 18.23 3.64
N THR A 106 3.20 18.07 4.32
CA THR A 106 3.05 18.16 5.77
C THR A 106 2.19 17.00 6.23
N LEU A 107 2.81 15.94 6.73
CA LEU A 107 2.13 14.69 7.06
C LEU A 107 2.34 14.27 8.51
N GLY A 108 1.34 13.58 9.06
CA GLY A 108 1.43 12.94 10.37
C GLY A 108 1.88 13.91 11.46
N GLY A 109 2.90 13.53 12.22
CA GLY A 109 3.50 14.39 13.25
C GLY A 109 3.86 15.79 12.76
N GLY A 110 4.20 15.98 11.49
CA GLY A 110 4.44 17.31 10.92
C GLY A 110 3.18 18.17 10.85
N LEU A 111 2.03 17.55 10.52
CA LEU A 111 0.76 18.25 10.58
C LEU A 111 0.36 18.53 12.04
N GLU A 112 0.70 17.63 12.98
CA GLU A 112 0.45 17.83 14.42
C GLU A 112 1.24 19.01 14.99
N VAL A 113 2.51 19.19 14.59
CA VAL A 113 3.30 20.41 14.89
C VAL A 113 2.62 21.65 14.34
N ALA A 114 2.15 21.59 13.07
CA ALA A 114 1.44 22.72 12.47
C ALA A 114 0.14 23.04 13.20
N LEU A 115 -0.64 22.03 13.61
CA LEU A 115 -1.90 22.23 14.34
C LEU A 115 -1.71 22.80 15.75
N ALA A 116 -0.53 22.61 16.34
CA ALA A 116 -0.17 23.26 17.60
C ALA A 116 0.17 24.75 17.43
N CYS A 117 0.36 25.24 16.20
CA CYS A 117 0.52 26.67 15.92
C CYS A 117 -0.83 27.35 15.78
N HIS A 118 -0.95 28.61 16.21
CA HIS A 118 -2.21 29.38 16.14
C HIS A 118 -2.61 29.69 14.69
N TYR A 119 -1.64 29.89 13.80
CA TYR A 119 -1.87 30.20 12.40
C TYR A 119 -1.04 29.28 11.49
N ARG A 120 -1.64 28.83 10.40
CA ARG A 120 -1.04 27.94 9.41
C ARG A 120 -1.26 28.52 8.03
N VAL A 121 -0.18 28.81 7.31
CA VAL A 121 -0.24 29.28 5.92
C VAL A 121 0.58 28.33 5.05
N ALA A 122 -0.01 27.88 3.93
CA ALA A 122 0.61 26.94 3.03
C ALA A 122 0.96 27.61 1.69
N ALA A 123 2.07 27.16 1.12
CA ALA A 123 2.42 27.46 -0.27
C ALA A 123 1.42 26.77 -1.22
N ASP A 124 1.02 27.48 -2.30
CA ASP A 124 0.28 26.88 -3.40
C ASP A 124 1.22 26.01 -4.24
N ASN A 125 1.48 24.82 -3.74
CA ASN A 125 2.34 23.81 -4.34
C ASN A 125 1.48 22.60 -4.75
N PRO A 126 1.27 22.33 -6.05
CA PRO A 126 0.41 21.24 -6.52
C PRO A 126 0.90 19.84 -6.10
N LYS A 127 2.18 19.71 -5.75
CA LYS A 127 2.78 18.45 -5.26
C LYS A 127 2.61 18.24 -3.77
N ALA A 128 2.43 19.32 -3.00
CA ALA A 128 2.29 19.25 -1.54
C ALA A 128 1.03 18.46 -1.13
N ARG A 129 1.17 17.69 -0.07
CA ARG A 129 0.07 16.91 0.52
C ARG A 129 0.01 17.14 2.03
N PHE A 130 -1.21 17.18 2.54
CA PHE A 130 -1.53 17.40 3.94
C PHE A 130 -2.38 16.24 4.45
N GLY A 131 -2.04 15.63 5.57
CA GLY A 131 -2.82 14.49 6.06
C GLY A 131 -2.21 13.73 7.22
N PHE A 132 -2.99 12.77 7.69
CA PHE A 132 -2.61 11.82 8.73
C PHE A 132 -2.60 10.39 8.16
N PRO A 133 -1.48 9.96 7.54
CA PRO A 133 -1.38 8.64 6.93
C PRO A 133 -1.13 7.50 7.93
N GLU A 134 -1.04 7.76 9.22
CA GLU A 134 -0.66 6.83 10.29
C GLU A 134 -1.48 5.53 10.25
N VAL A 135 -2.78 5.63 9.98
CA VAL A 135 -3.69 4.48 9.92
C VAL A 135 -3.27 3.46 8.85
N THR A 136 -2.65 3.93 7.76
CA THR A 136 -2.13 3.05 6.69
C THR A 136 -0.94 2.22 7.12
N LEU A 137 -0.35 2.55 8.27
CA LEU A 137 0.75 1.82 8.91
C LEU A 137 0.35 1.18 10.25
N GLY A 138 -0.96 1.07 10.51
CA GLY A 138 -1.48 0.47 11.74
C GLY A 138 -1.36 1.37 12.98
N LEU A 139 -1.14 2.68 12.81
CA LEU A 139 -1.01 3.67 13.87
C LEU A 139 -2.17 4.67 13.87
N LEU A 140 -2.22 5.52 14.87
CA LEU A 140 -2.99 6.76 14.90
C LEU A 140 -2.04 7.96 15.05
N PRO A 141 -2.45 9.19 14.73
CA PRO A 141 -1.69 10.39 15.08
C PRO A 141 -1.47 10.48 16.59
N GLY A 142 -0.23 10.50 17.05
CA GLY A 142 0.12 10.38 18.47
C GLY A 142 0.64 11.65 19.13
N ALA A 143 0.68 12.77 18.39
CA ALA A 143 1.14 14.06 18.90
C ALA A 143 0.02 15.13 18.94
N GLY A 144 -1.24 14.70 19.05
CA GLY A 144 -2.41 15.54 19.23
C GLY A 144 -3.34 15.63 18.01
N GLY A 145 -3.07 14.89 16.93
CA GLY A 145 -3.86 14.96 15.71
C GLY A 145 -5.29 14.47 15.87
N THR A 146 -5.51 13.41 16.65
CA THR A 146 -6.86 12.89 16.94
C THR A 146 -7.68 13.84 17.81
N GLN A 147 -7.03 14.80 18.46
CA GLN A 147 -7.68 15.76 19.35
C GLN A 147 -7.87 17.13 18.68
N ARG A 148 -6.86 17.60 17.92
CA ARG A 148 -6.92 18.92 17.27
C ARG A 148 -7.76 18.91 16.00
N ALA A 149 -7.64 17.87 15.15
CA ALA A 149 -8.39 17.82 13.90
C ALA A 149 -9.91 17.85 14.12
N PRO A 150 -10.52 17.03 15.01
CA PRO A 150 -11.97 17.11 15.25
C PRO A 150 -12.43 18.44 15.84
N ARG A 151 -11.56 19.11 16.62
CA ARG A 151 -11.87 20.43 17.18
C ARG A 151 -11.84 21.55 16.13
N LEU A 152 -11.18 21.33 14.99
CA LEU A 152 -11.13 22.27 13.87
C LEU A 152 -12.15 21.95 12.78
N MET A 153 -12.24 20.67 12.37
CA MET A 153 -13.04 20.23 11.22
C MET A 153 -14.46 19.77 11.60
N GLY A 154 -14.70 19.49 12.87
CA GLY A 154 -15.85 18.72 13.34
C GLY A 154 -15.57 17.21 13.35
N ILE A 155 -16.39 16.45 14.08
CA ILE A 155 -16.16 15.02 14.38
C ILE A 155 -16.21 14.16 13.11
N GLN A 156 -17.29 14.27 12.33
CA GLN A 156 -17.50 13.38 11.17
C GLN A 156 -16.43 13.56 10.07
N PRO A 157 -16.10 14.77 9.60
CA PRO A 157 -15.04 14.97 8.62
C PRO A 157 -13.67 14.51 9.14
N ALA A 158 -13.36 14.78 10.41
CA ALA A 158 -12.10 14.38 11.03
C ALA A 158 -11.98 12.85 11.12
N LEU A 159 -13.04 12.13 11.52
CA LEU A 159 -13.03 10.66 11.55
C LEU A 159 -12.76 10.07 10.17
N MET A 160 -13.42 10.56 9.12
CA MET A 160 -13.15 10.10 7.75
C MET A 160 -11.71 10.38 7.32
N PHE A 161 -11.19 11.56 7.67
CA PHE A 161 -9.82 11.96 7.35
C PHE A 161 -8.77 11.10 8.07
N LEU A 162 -8.98 10.83 9.36
CA LEU A 162 -8.08 10.04 10.20
C LEU A 162 -8.14 8.54 9.89
N THR A 163 -9.34 7.97 9.68
CA THR A 163 -9.51 6.51 9.48
C THR A 163 -9.21 6.05 8.06
N GLU A 164 -9.20 6.96 7.08
CA GLU A 164 -8.84 6.65 5.70
C GLU A 164 -7.38 7.01 5.37
N GLY A 165 -6.69 7.76 6.22
CA GLY A 165 -5.31 8.18 5.99
C GLY A 165 -5.16 9.09 4.75
N LYS A 166 -6.18 9.88 4.46
CA LYS A 166 -6.23 10.74 3.28
C LYS A 166 -5.10 11.76 3.27
N ARG A 167 -4.60 12.02 2.05
CA ARG A 167 -3.64 13.08 1.76
C ARG A 167 -4.28 14.04 0.78
N ILE A 168 -4.56 15.27 1.23
CA ILE A 168 -5.29 16.28 0.47
C ILE A 168 -4.38 17.43 0.03
N LYS A 169 -4.80 18.23 -0.95
CA LYS A 169 -4.10 19.44 -1.41
C LYS A 169 -4.30 20.60 -0.41
N ALA A 170 -3.49 21.65 -0.54
CA ALA A 170 -3.55 22.82 0.32
C ALA A 170 -4.94 23.49 0.33
N GLN A 171 -5.56 23.66 -0.85
CA GLN A 171 -6.89 24.25 -0.99
C GLN A 171 -7.98 23.42 -0.30
N ASP A 172 -7.90 22.11 -0.35
CA ASP A 172 -8.86 21.22 0.33
C ASP A 172 -8.63 21.24 1.85
N ALA A 173 -7.38 21.31 2.29
CA ALA A 173 -7.02 21.46 3.69
C ALA A 173 -7.52 22.82 4.26
N GLN A 174 -7.47 23.89 3.47
CA GLN A 174 -8.04 25.19 3.82
C GLN A 174 -9.55 25.11 3.96
N LYS A 175 -10.26 24.53 2.98
CA LYS A 175 -11.72 24.34 3.03
C LYS A 175 -12.17 23.55 4.26
N GLN A 176 -11.34 22.61 4.72
CA GLN A 176 -11.62 21.81 5.91
C GLN A 176 -11.17 22.45 7.23
N GLY A 177 -10.61 23.65 7.21
CA GLY A 177 -10.20 24.39 8.41
C GLY A 177 -8.85 23.95 9.02
N LEU A 178 -8.12 23.04 8.36
CA LEU A 178 -6.78 22.63 8.81
C LEU A 178 -5.73 23.70 8.55
N ILE A 179 -5.89 24.48 7.49
CA ILE A 179 -5.00 25.55 7.05
C ILE A 179 -5.81 26.84 6.96
N HIS A 180 -5.25 27.99 7.38
CA HIS A 180 -5.93 29.28 7.38
C HIS A 180 -5.85 29.99 6.02
N ALA A 181 -4.69 29.91 5.37
CA ALA A 181 -4.45 30.57 4.07
C ALA A 181 -3.58 29.72 3.15
N VAL A 182 -3.83 29.85 1.87
CA VAL A 182 -2.95 29.34 0.78
C VAL A 182 -2.46 30.54 0.00
N VAL A 183 -1.15 30.65 -0.18
CA VAL A 183 -0.48 31.80 -0.83
C VAL A 183 0.46 31.30 -1.93
N PRO A 184 0.89 32.18 -2.86
CA PRO A 184 1.87 31.80 -3.88
C PRO A 184 3.12 31.15 -3.24
N ALA A 185 3.63 30.11 -3.88
CA ALA A 185 4.80 29.36 -3.38
C ALA A 185 6.00 30.31 -3.18
N GLY A 186 6.67 30.21 -2.03
CA GLY A 186 7.79 31.07 -1.63
C GLY A 186 7.38 32.32 -0.85
N THR A 187 6.07 32.60 -0.70
CA THR A 187 5.58 33.77 0.08
C THR A 187 4.94 33.36 1.43
N GLU A 188 4.90 32.08 1.76
CA GLU A 188 4.27 31.55 2.97
C GLU A 188 4.93 32.04 4.26
N ARG A 189 6.26 32.28 4.24
CA ARG A 189 7.00 32.83 5.41
C ARG A 189 6.61 34.28 5.65
N ASP A 190 6.54 35.10 4.59
CA ASP A 190 6.17 36.50 4.70
C ASP A 190 4.72 36.67 5.15
N ALA A 191 3.81 35.85 4.64
CA ALA A 191 2.41 35.84 5.06
C ALA A 191 2.25 35.41 6.54
N ALA A 192 2.98 34.38 6.98
CA ALA A 192 2.98 33.97 8.38
C ALA A 192 3.55 35.06 9.29
N ARG A 193 4.64 35.70 8.87
CA ARG A 193 5.27 36.80 9.58
C ARG A 193 4.36 38.03 9.68
N ALA A 194 3.68 38.42 8.62
CA ALA A 194 2.73 39.51 8.62
C ALA A 194 1.60 39.29 9.66
N TRP A 195 1.05 38.06 9.68
CA TRP A 195 0.07 37.66 10.68
C TRP A 195 0.60 37.75 12.12
N LEU A 196 1.85 37.27 12.34
CA LEU A 196 2.50 37.33 13.65
C LEU A 196 2.64 38.78 14.15
N MET A 197 3.04 39.70 13.29
CA MET A 197 3.17 41.11 13.61
C MET A 197 1.82 41.73 13.96
N GLU A 198 0.77 41.42 13.20
CA GLU A 198 -0.59 41.88 13.48
C GLU A 198 -1.08 41.38 14.85
N GLN A 199 -0.87 40.09 15.16
CA GLN A 199 -1.28 39.51 16.45
C GLN A 199 -0.45 40.07 17.63
N ALA A 200 0.84 40.28 17.44
CA ALA A 200 1.69 40.87 18.45
C ALA A 200 1.23 42.31 18.79
N ALA A 201 0.88 43.09 17.78
CA ALA A 201 0.31 44.42 17.96
C ALA A 201 -1.03 44.41 18.72
N LYS A 202 -1.93 43.45 18.40
CA LYS A 202 -3.19 43.26 19.10
C LYS A 202 -2.97 42.86 20.56
N ASN A 203 -2.04 41.96 20.82
CA ASN A 203 -1.71 41.52 22.18
C ASN A 203 -1.05 42.60 23.03
N ALA A 204 -0.38 43.58 22.43
CA ALA A 204 0.21 44.70 23.12
C ALA A 204 -0.85 45.67 23.70
N VAL A 205 -2.10 45.65 23.21
CA VAL A 205 -3.20 46.46 23.73
C VAL A 205 -3.74 45.78 24.97
N PRO A 206 -3.71 46.44 26.14
CA PRO A 206 -4.25 45.90 27.41
C PRO A 206 -5.76 45.60 27.29
N GLY A 207 -6.16 44.46 27.80
CA GLY A 207 -7.56 44.13 27.98
C GLY A 207 -8.25 44.95 29.06
N ARG A 208 -9.55 44.72 29.32
CA ARG A 208 -10.32 45.39 30.37
C ARG A 208 -9.74 45.17 31.78
N ASP A 209 -8.95 44.11 31.96
CA ASP A 209 -8.25 43.78 33.21
C ASP A 209 -6.86 44.42 33.31
N GLY A 210 -6.48 45.28 32.38
CA GLY A 210 -5.19 45.96 32.31
C GLY A 210 -4.02 45.05 31.90
N LYS A 211 -4.27 43.77 31.53
CA LYS A 211 -3.23 42.83 31.12
C LYS A 211 -3.07 42.77 29.61
N PRO A 212 -1.86 42.45 29.11
CA PRO A 212 -1.65 42.16 27.68
C PRO A 212 -2.60 41.07 27.17
N GLY A 213 -3.02 41.22 25.93
CA GLY A 213 -3.79 40.19 25.24
C GLY A 213 -3.01 38.89 25.07
N LYS A 214 -3.72 37.80 24.87
CA LYS A 214 -3.12 36.47 24.60
C LYS A 214 -3.69 35.89 23.32
N THR A 215 -2.82 35.35 22.49
CA THR A 215 -3.25 34.50 21.36
C THR A 215 -3.52 33.11 21.92
N LEU A 216 -4.71 32.59 21.70
CA LEU A 216 -5.16 31.26 22.17
C LEU A 216 -5.76 30.45 21.02
N GLN A 217 -5.61 29.16 21.11
CA GLN A 217 -6.31 28.23 20.21
C GLN A 217 -7.83 28.27 20.45
N PRO A 218 -8.65 27.90 19.45
CA PRO A 218 -10.12 27.91 19.61
C PRO A 218 -10.61 27.14 20.85
N TRP A 219 -10.02 25.97 21.11
CA TRP A 219 -10.40 25.08 22.23
C TRP A 219 -9.96 25.61 23.63
N ASP A 220 -9.08 26.59 23.68
CA ASP A 220 -8.66 27.24 24.91
C ASP A 220 -9.49 28.52 25.20
N GLN A 221 -10.40 28.89 24.31
CA GLN A 221 -11.28 30.04 24.46
C GLN A 221 -12.55 29.67 25.21
N LYS A 222 -13.01 30.57 26.07
CA LYS A 222 -14.26 30.38 26.82
C LYS A 222 -15.46 30.21 25.88
N GLY A 223 -16.20 29.13 26.08
CA GLY A 223 -17.40 28.84 25.28
C GLY A 223 -17.15 28.16 23.97
N PHE A 224 -15.95 27.62 23.74
CA PHE A 224 -15.65 26.83 22.57
C PHE A 224 -16.66 25.68 22.36
N LYS A 225 -17.10 25.50 21.12
CA LYS A 225 -17.97 24.41 20.71
C LYS A 225 -17.34 23.70 19.48
N ILE A 226 -17.35 22.38 19.49
CA ILE A 226 -16.89 21.57 18.37
C ILE A 226 -17.75 21.89 17.15
N PRO A 227 -17.18 22.19 15.98
CA PRO A 227 -17.92 22.41 14.74
C PRO A 227 -18.83 21.21 14.41
N GLY A 228 -20.10 21.48 14.10
CA GLY A 228 -21.08 20.42 13.82
C GLY A 228 -21.65 19.70 15.05
N GLY A 229 -21.20 20.07 16.27
CA GLY A 229 -21.68 19.52 17.54
C GLY A 229 -20.79 18.45 18.17
N GLY A 230 -21.06 18.18 19.45
CA GLY A 230 -20.31 17.18 20.23
C GLY A 230 -20.81 15.76 20.03
N VAL A 231 -20.14 14.82 20.68
CA VAL A 231 -20.39 13.36 20.59
C VAL A 231 -21.84 12.99 20.92
N MET A 232 -22.42 13.62 21.96
CA MET A 232 -23.76 13.31 22.48
C MET A 232 -24.89 14.02 21.71
N THR A 233 -24.58 14.77 20.65
CA THR A 233 -25.61 15.28 19.74
C THR A 233 -26.15 14.15 18.85
N PRO A 234 -27.40 14.26 18.33
CA PRO A 234 -27.94 13.22 17.44
C PRO A 234 -27.01 12.89 16.26
N GLY A 235 -26.42 13.89 15.61
CA GLY A 235 -25.45 13.71 14.52
C GLY A 235 -24.15 13.04 14.97
N GLY A 236 -23.63 13.40 16.15
CA GLY A 236 -22.46 12.76 16.76
C GLY A 236 -22.72 11.29 17.02
N MET A 237 -23.80 10.96 17.71
CA MET A 237 -24.17 9.57 18.01
C MET A 237 -24.34 8.73 16.74
N GLN A 238 -25.04 9.24 15.73
CA GLN A 238 -25.21 8.58 14.43
C GLN A 238 -23.85 8.34 13.75
N THR A 239 -22.94 9.30 13.80
CA THR A 239 -21.57 9.19 13.24
C THR A 239 -20.81 8.01 13.84
N PHE A 240 -20.83 7.87 15.18
CA PHE A 240 -20.11 6.79 15.85
C PHE A 240 -20.76 5.41 15.66
N MET A 241 -22.10 5.34 15.64
CA MET A 241 -22.82 4.09 15.34
C MET A 241 -22.53 3.60 13.91
N ALA A 242 -22.69 4.47 12.92
CA ALA A 242 -22.39 4.16 11.54
C ALA A 242 -20.90 3.84 11.33
N GLY A 243 -20.01 4.61 11.96
CA GLY A 243 -18.56 4.42 11.89
C GLY A 243 -18.13 3.03 12.36
N ASN A 244 -18.66 2.54 13.49
CA ASN A 244 -18.39 1.18 13.98
C ASN A 244 -18.81 0.09 12.98
N ALA A 245 -20.02 0.20 12.42
CA ALA A 245 -20.53 -0.76 11.43
C ALA A 245 -19.66 -0.78 10.17
N MET A 246 -19.33 0.40 9.62
CA MET A 246 -18.47 0.54 8.43
C MET A 246 -17.06 0.01 8.67
N LEU A 247 -16.45 0.29 9.83
CA LEU A 247 -15.13 -0.22 10.16
C LEU A 247 -15.15 -1.74 10.28
N ARG A 248 -16.17 -2.31 10.92
CA ARG A 248 -16.30 -3.78 11.03
C ARG A 248 -16.43 -4.43 9.65
N GLU A 249 -17.24 -3.87 8.77
CA GLU A 249 -17.41 -4.36 7.40
C GLU A 249 -16.09 -4.30 6.61
N LYS A 250 -15.38 -3.16 6.66
CA LYS A 250 -14.14 -2.95 5.89
C LYS A 250 -12.94 -3.74 6.42
N THR A 251 -12.84 -3.91 7.73
CA THR A 251 -11.62 -4.45 8.37
C THR A 251 -11.78 -5.86 8.91
N GLN A 252 -13.00 -6.38 8.99
CA GLN A 252 -13.34 -7.63 9.68
C GLN A 252 -12.83 -7.68 11.14
N GLY A 253 -12.40 -6.54 11.70
CA GLY A 253 -11.81 -6.43 13.02
C GLY A 253 -10.29 -6.66 13.07
N ASN A 254 -9.63 -6.89 11.94
CA ASN A 254 -8.20 -7.22 11.85
C ASN A 254 -7.26 -6.02 12.04
N TYR A 255 -7.75 -4.81 11.91
CA TYR A 255 -6.95 -3.60 12.00
C TYR A 255 -7.34 -2.80 13.25
N PRO A 256 -6.52 -2.82 14.32
CA PRO A 256 -6.87 -2.12 15.56
C PRO A 256 -6.84 -0.60 15.41
N ALA A 257 -5.99 -0.04 14.53
CA ALA A 257 -5.80 1.41 14.42
C ALA A 257 -7.08 2.20 14.08
N PRO A 258 -7.91 1.83 13.07
CA PRO A 258 -9.16 2.54 12.79
C PRO A 258 -10.14 2.53 13.98
N LYS A 259 -10.23 1.40 14.69
CA LYS A 259 -11.07 1.27 15.89
C LYS A 259 -10.55 2.17 17.02
N HIS A 260 -9.23 2.18 17.25
CA HIS A 260 -8.62 3.03 18.28
C HIS A 260 -8.76 4.52 17.94
N ILE A 261 -8.67 4.92 16.66
CA ILE A 261 -8.97 6.29 16.23
C ILE A 261 -10.42 6.67 16.60
N LEU A 262 -11.38 5.79 16.27
CA LEU A 262 -12.79 6.03 16.59
C LEU A 262 -13.01 6.20 18.09
N SER A 263 -12.46 5.29 18.91
CA SER A 263 -12.55 5.35 20.37
C SER A 263 -11.85 6.59 20.95
N CYS A 264 -10.64 6.89 20.46
CA CYS A 264 -9.87 8.05 20.91
C CYS A 264 -10.59 9.38 20.64
N VAL A 265 -11.19 9.53 19.46
CA VAL A 265 -12.01 10.71 19.15
C VAL A 265 -13.30 10.73 19.98
N PHE A 266 -13.97 9.58 20.14
CA PHE A 266 -15.19 9.49 20.97
C PHE A 266 -14.94 9.95 22.41
N GLU A 267 -13.91 9.40 23.06
CA GLU A 267 -13.56 9.73 24.44
C GLU A 267 -13.03 11.17 24.56
N GLY A 268 -12.08 11.54 23.69
CA GLY A 268 -11.40 12.83 23.76
C GLY A 268 -12.28 14.05 23.46
N MET A 269 -13.34 13.87 22.62
CA MET A 269 -14.27 14.97 22.33
C MET A 269 -15.31 15.21 23.45
N GLN A 270 -15.28 14.43 24.51
CA GLN A 270 -16.11 14.62 25.71
C GLN A 270 -15.36 15.25 26.87
N THR A 271 -14.08 15.54 26.69
CA THR A 271 -13.19 16.10 27.73
C THR A 271 -12.50 17.37 27.22
N ASP A 272 -11.77 18.04 28.11
CA ASP A 272 -10.82 19.09 27.73
C ASP A 272 -9.69 18.48 26.85
N ILE A 273 -8.91 19.37 26.22
CA ILE A 273 -7.88 18.90 25.29
C ILE A 273 -6.73 18.15 26.00
N ASP A 274 -6.36 18.56 27.21
CA ASP A 274 -5.23 17.96 27.93
C ASP A 274 -5.56 16.51 28.33
N THR A 275 -6.78 16.27 28.82
CA THR A 275 -7.31 14.92 29.05
C THR A 275 -7.41 14.12 27.76
N GLY A 276 -7.88 14.74 26.67
CA GLY A 276 -7.93 14.12 25.35
C GLY A 276 -6.55 13.67 24.84
N LEU A 277 -5.51 14.46 25.03
CA LEU A 277 -4.13 14.12 24.68
C LEU A 277 -3.59 12.95 25.52
N ALA A 278 -3.96 12.85 26.77
CA ALA A 278 -3.62 11.68 27.61
C ALA A 278 -4.33 10.41 27.13
N ILE A 279 -5.57 10.52 26.67
CA ILE A 279 -6.32 9.42 26.03
C ILE A 279 -5.62 8.98 24.74
N GLU A 280 -5.25 9.92 23.88
CA GLU A 280 -4.51 9.66 22.64
C GLU A 280 -3.20 8.91 22.89
N THR A 281 -2.40 9.39 23.85
CA THR A 281 -1.13 8.74 24.25
C THR A 281 -1.34 7.26 24.59
N ARG A 282 -2.36 6.93 25.35
CA ARG A 282 -2.66 5.55 25.76
C ARG A 282 -2.98 4.66 24.56
N TYR A 283 -3.81 5.14 23.63
CA TYR A 283 -4.16 4.42 22.43
C TYR A 283 -2.97 4.29 21.47
N PHE A 284 -2.16 5.34 21.32
CA PHE A 284 -0.96 5.31 20.48
C PHE A 284 0.07 4.29 20.98
N VAL A 285 0.39 4.32 22.28
CA VAL A 285 1.35 3.38 22.90
C VAL A 285 0.91 1.92 22.72
N ASN A 286 -0.40 1.67 22.76
CA ASN A 286 -0.94 0.34 22.51
C ASN A 286 -0.73 -0.10 21.06
N LEU A 287 -1.00 0.79 20.10
CA LEU A 287 -0.85 0.51 18.67
C LEU A 287 0.61 0.33 18.25
N VAL A 288 1.50 1.24 18.65
CA VAL A 288 2.91 1.21 18.20
C VAL A 288 3.64 -0.08 18.63
N ARG A 289 3.15 -0.74 19.69
CA ARG A 289 3.68 -2.01 20.18
C ARG A 289 2.96 -3.24 19.58
N SER A 290 1.85 -3.03 18.88
CA SER A 290 1.08 -4.13 18.30
C SER A 290 1.84 -4.80 17.15
N PRO A 291 1.68 -6.12 16.98
CA PRO A 291 2.27 -6.83 15.84
C PRO A 291 1.77 -6.29 14.51
N GLU A 292 0.50 -5.86 14.43
CA GLU A 292 -0.08 -5.29 13.23
C GLU A 292 0.65 -4.03 12.77
N ALA A 293 0.92 -3.10 13.69
CA ALA A 293 1.66 -1.88 13.36
C ALA A 293 3.11 -2.19 12.96
N LYS A 294 3.81 -3.07 13.70
CA LYS A 294 5.17 -3.50 13.37
C LYS A 294 5.24 -4.14 11.97
N ASN A 295 4.31 -5.02 11.66
CA ASN A 295 4.20 -5.68 10.37
C ASN A 295 3.93 -4.68 9.23
N MET A 296 2.97 -3.77 9.42
CA MET A 296 2.62 -2.78 8.41
C MET A 296 3.75 -1.76 8.19
N ILE A 297 4.42 -1.30 9.24
CA ILE A 297 5.59 -0.41 9.11
C ILE A 297 6.71 -1.11 8.34
N ARG A 298 7.02 -2.37 8.70
CA ARG A 298 8.08 -3.14 8.04
C ARG A 298 7.78 -3.36 6.56
N SER A 299 6.61 -3.91 6.23
CA SER A 299 6.26 -4.30 4.87
C SER A 299 5.85 -3.12 3.98
N LEU A 300 4.93 -2.25 4.45
CA LEU A 300 4.36 -1.17 3.64
C LEU A 300 5.22 0.10 3.59
N PHE A 301 6.20 0.23 4.50
CA PHE A 301 7.12 1.36 4.45
C PHE A 301 8.53 0.90 4.07
N PHE A 302 9.22 0.12 4.91
CA PHE A 302 10.62 -0.20 4.67
C PHE A 302 10.83 -1.10 3.45
N PHE A 303 10.15 -2.23 3.36
CA PHE A 303 10.32 -3.17 2.25
C PHE A 303 9.79 -2.60 0.94
N LEU A 304 8.64 -1.92 0.98
CA LEU A 304 8.12 -1.23 -0.19
C LEU A 304 9.04 -0.09 -0.66
N GLN A 305 9.68 0.64 0.27
CA GLN A 305 10.66 1.66 -0.08
C GLN A 305 11.92 1.04 -0.68
N GLU A 306 12.40 -0.10 -0.15
CA GLU A 306 13.53 -0.86 -0.70
C GLU A 306 13.25 -1.29 -2.15
N ALA A 307 12.08 -1.89 -2.40
CA ALA A 307 11.66 -2.30 -3.74
C ALA A 307 11.53 -1.07 -4.68
N ASN A 308 10.93 0.02 -4.21
CA ASN A 308 10.73 1.24 -5.01
C ASN A 308 12.01 2.03 -5.27
N LYS A 309 13.02 1.92 -4.41
CA LYS A 309 14.38 2.46 -4.64
C LYS A 309 15.24 1.53 -5.50
N LEU A 310 14.65 0.44 -5.99
CA LEU A 310 15.32 -0.54 -6.86
C LEU A 310 16.57 -1.14 -6.20
N ALA A 311 16.49 -1.55 -4.93
CA ALA A 311 17.65 -2.09 -4.19
C ALA A 311 18.29 -3.31 -4.87
N ARG A 312 17.52 -4.08 -5.65
CA ARG A 312 18.00 -5.23 -6.44
C ARG A 312 18.59 -4.88 -7.79
N ARG A 313 18.52 -3.62 -8.21
CA ARG A 313 19.03 -3.17 -9.51
C ARG A 313 20.56 -3.27 -9.57
N PRO A 314 21.14 -3.92 -10.60
CA PRO A 314 22.57 -3.90 -10.85
C PRO A 314 23.10 -2.46 -10.94
N LYS A 315 24.13 -2.13 -10.12
CA LYS A 315 24.60 -0.76 -9.96
C LYS A 315 25.46 -0.25 -11.12
N ASP A 316 26.16 -1.17 -11.79
CA ASP A 316 27.13 -0.85 -12.86
C ASP A 316 26.43 -0.60 -14.22
N VAL A 317 25.11 -0.65 -14.28
CA VAL A 317 24.33 -0.41 -15.50
C VAL A 317 23.76 0.99 -15.45
N PRO A 318 24.00 1.85 -16.47
CA PRO A 318 23.38 3.17 -16.53
C PRO A 318 21.85 3.12 -16.51
N VAL A 319 21.21 4.11 -15.88
CA VAL A 319 19.75 4.21 -15.85
C VAL A 319 19.22 4.51 -17.25
N GLN A 320 18.25 3.72 -17.70
CA GLN A 320 17.60 3.91 -18.99
C GLN A 320 16.25 4.63 -18.84
N LYS A 321 16.04 5.63 -19.70
CA LYS A 321 14.72 6.22 -19.93
C LYS A 321 14.13 5.60 -21.18
N PHE A 322 12.91 5.12 -21.09
CA PHE A 322 12.17 4.55 -22.21
C PHE A 322 11.33 5.62 -22.90
N THR A 323 11.38 5.67 -24.21
CA THR A 323 10.60 6.60 -25.03
C THR A 323 9.57 5.87 -25.89
N LYS A 324 9.88 4.65 -26.35
CA LYS A 324 9.02 3.85 -27.22
C LYS A 324 9.11 2.36 -26.87
N ILE A 325 7.94 1.74 -26.67
CA ILE A 325 7.83 0.29 -26.43
C ILE A 325 6.85 -0.36 -27.40
N GLY A 326 7.00 -1.68 -27.58
CA GLY A 326 6.03 -2.53 -28.25
C GLY A 326 5.21 -3.34 -27.26
N MET A 327 3.94 -3.53 -27.59
CA MET A 327 3.04 -4.41 -26.85
C MET A 327 2.40 -5.40 -27.83
N LEU A 328 2.65 -6.70 -27.63
CA LEU A 328 2.09 -7.78 -28.46
C LEU A 328 0.88 -8.41 -27.76
N GLY A 329 -0.25 -8.41 -28.44
CA GLY A 329 -1.54 -8.78 -27.87
C GLY A 329 -2.27 -7.58 -27.28
N ALA A 330 -3.43 -7.25 -27.85
CA ALA A 330 -4.27 -6.12 -27.43
C ALA A 330 -5.46 -6.57 -26.56
N GLY A 331 -5.39 -7.75 -25.97
CA GLY A 331 -6.34 -8.24 -24.98
C GLY A 331 -6.28 -7.43 -23.68
N MET A 332 -7.01 -7.89 -22.66
CA MET A 332 -7.14 -7.19 -21.38
C MET A 332 -5.79 -6.80 -20.75
N MET A 333 -4.80 -7.74 -20.74
CA MET A 333 -3.49 -7.48 -20.14
C MET A 333 -2.70 -6.48 -20.98
N GLY A 334 -2.56 -6.73 -22.30
CA GLY A 334 -1.79 -5.86 -23.18
C GLY A 334 -2.36 -4.45 -23.29
N ALA A 335 -3.69 -4.31 -23.35
CA ALA A 335 -4.35 -3.00 -23.32
C ALA A 335 -4.09 -2.24 -22.01
N GLY A 336 -4.12 -2.95 -20.88
CA GLY A 336 -3.83 -2.35 -19.56
C GLY A 336 -2.36 -1.93 -19.40
N ILE A 337 -1.41 -2.74 -19.89
CA ILE A 337 0.04 -2.41 -19.88
C ILE A 337 0.31 -1.22 -20.81
N ALA A 338 -0.30 -1.21 -22.02
CA ALA A 338 -0.20 -0.09 -22.96
C ALA A 338 -0.73 1.22 -22.35
N HIS A 339 -1.88 1.13 -21.65
CA HIS A 339 -2.44 2.29 -20.91
C HIS A 339 -1.48 2.83 -19.85
N ALA A 340 -0.89 1.94 -19.05
CA ALA A 340 0.06 2.34 -18.00
C ALA A 340 1.29 3.04 -18.59
N ALA A 341 1.88 2.48 -19.66
CA ALA A 341 3.04 3.05 -20.33
C ALA A 341 2.72 4.41 -20.99
N ALA A 342 1.59 4.52 -21.71
CA ALA A 342 1.17 5.78 -22.33
C ALA A 342 0.88 6.87 -21.28
N THR A 343 0.28 6.51 -20.14
CA THR A 343 0.04 7.43 -19.02
C THR A 343 1.35 7.92 -18.41
N ALA A 344 2.41 7.12 -18.43
CA ALA A 344 3.76 7.51 -18.02
C ALA A 344 4.54 8.34 -19.05
N GLY A 345 3.93 8.64 -20.20
CA GLY A 345 4.54 9.45 -21.26
C GLY A 345 5.35 8.67 -22.29
N ILE A 346 5.24 7.34 -22.31
CA ILE A 346 5.95 6.45 -23.24
C ILE A 346 5.06 6.16 -24.44
N ASP A 347 5.62 6.24 -25.65
CA ASP A 347 4.90 5.87 -26.88
C ASP A 347 4.79 4.35 -27.00
N VAL A 348 3.61 3.85 -27.37
CA VAL A 348 3.32 2.40 -27.40
C VAL A 348 2.84 1.99 -28.78
N VAL A 349 3.52 1.01 -29.38
CA VAL A 349 3.03 0.28 -30.54
C VAL A 349 2.23 -0.91 -30.04
N LEU A 350 0.91 -0.84 -30.15
CA LEU A 350 0.01 -1.91 -29.72
C LEU A 350 -0.32 -2.81 -30.92
N LEU A 351 0.30 -3.97 -30.97
CA LEU A 351 0.17 -4.92 -32.07
C LEU A 351 -0.73 -6.10 -31.69
N ASP A 352 -1.64 -6.46 -32.59
CA ASP A 352 -2.45 -7.68 -32.49
C ASP A 352 -2.52 -8.36 -33.87
N SER A 353 -3.13 -9.56 -33.95
CA SER A 353 -3.31 -10.34 -35.16
C SER A 353 -4.07 -9.58 -36.26
N THR A 354 -4.96 -8.68 -35.89
CA THR A 354 -5.68 -7.76 -36.79
C THR A 354 -5.66 -6.35 -36.24
N LYS A 355 -5.74 -5.36 -37.15
CA LYS A 355 -5.82 -3.96 -36.75
C LYS A 355 -7.06 -3.66 -35.91
N GLU A 356 -8.20 -4.33 -36.20
CA GLU A 356 -9.45 -4.17 -35.45
C GLU A 356 -9.27 -4.60 -33.99
N ASN A 357 -8.53 -5.69 -33.72
CA ASN A 357 -8.24 -6.12 -32.35
C ASN A 357 -7.34 -5.11 -31.63
N ALA A 358 -6.33 -4.59 -32.32
CA ALA A 358 -5.47 -3.54 -31.77
C ALA A 358 -6.25 -2.25 -31.45
N GLU A 359 -7.19 -1.84 -32.31
CA GLU A 359 -8.07 -0.71 -32.07
C GLU A 359 -9.01 -0.94 -30.87
N LYS A 360 -9.54 -2.16 -30.69
CA LYS A 360 -10.33 -2.50 -29.49
C LYS A 360 -9.49 -2.35 -28.20
N GLY A 361 -8.22 -2.75 -28.25
CA GLY A 361 -7.29 -2.55 -27.14
C GLY A 361 -7.04 -1.06 -26.85
N LYS A 362 -6.89 -0.22 -27.86
CA LYS A 362 -6.81 1.24 -27.70
C LYS A 362 -8.12 1.82 -27.14
N ALA A 363 -9.27 1.35 -27.60
CA ALA A 363 -10.58 1.79 -27.10
C ALA A 363 -10.78 1.50 -25.59
N TYR A 364 -10.14 0.47 -25.05
CA TYR A 364 -10.09 0.22 -23.60
C TYR A 364 -9.47 1.42 -22.86
N SER A 365 -8.31 1.92 -23.34
CA SER A 365 -7.67 3.11 -22.78
C SER A 365 -8.55 4.36 -22.91
N ALA A 366 -9.25 4.54 -24.04
CA ALA A 366 -10.15 5.67 -24.22
C ALA A 366 -11.25 5.70 -23.13
N LYS A 367 -11.91 4.56 -22.87
CA LYS A 367 -12.94 4.45 -21.80
C LYS A 367 -12.41 4.78 -20.41
N LEU A 368 -11.18 4.37 -20.08
CA LEU A 368 -10.56 4.70 -18.80
C LEU A 368 -10.28 6.21 -18.67
N LEU A 369 -9.80 6.82 -19.74
CA LEU A 369 -9.49 8.26 -19.79
C LEU A 369 -10.77 9.11 -19.74
N GLU A 370 -11.82 8.74 -20.48
CA GLU A 370 -13.14 9.38 -20.42
C GLU A 370 -13.69 9.43 -18.99
N LYS A 371 -13.59 8.30 -18.26
CA LYS A 371 -14.02 8.23 -16.86
C LYS A 371 -13.21 9.15 -15.95
N ARG A 372 -11.90 9.29 -16.19
CA ARG A 372 -11.05 10.22 -15.43
C ARG A 372 -11.37 11.67 -15.70
N VAL A 373 -11.71 12.01 -16.96
CA VAL A 373 -12.15 13.36 -17.35
C VAL A 373 -13.50 13.67 -16.70
N ALA A 374 -14.47 12.75 -16.79
CA ALA A 374 -15.79 12.92 -16.16
C ALA A 374 -15.70 13.14 -14.63
N ASN A 375 -14.72 12.52 -13.99
CA ASN A 375 -14.45 12.69 -12.55
C ASN A 375 -13.53 13.89 -12.22
N SER A 376 -13.24 14.78 -13.18
CA SER A 376 -12.33 15.93 -13.03
C SER A 376 -10.91 15.57 -12.52
N GLN A 377 -10.47 14.34 -12.79
CA GLN A 377 -9.14 13.84 -12.42
C GLN A 377 -8.08 14.11 -13.48
N LEU A 378 -8.50 14.43 -14.71
CA LEU A 378 -7.63 14.71 -15.86
C LEU A 378 -8.34 15.69 -16.79
N PRO A 379 -7.66 16.70 -17.34
CA PRO A 379 -8.22 17.58 -18.37
C PRO A 379 -8.36 16.83 -19.71
N GLN A 380 -9.26 17.28 -20.56
CA GLN A 380 -9.59 16.63 -21.85
C GLN A 380 -8.38 16.54 -22.80
N ASP A 381 -7.58 17.62 -22.90
CA ASP A 381 -6.35 17.66 -23.69
C ASP A 381 -5.29 16.69 -23.19
N GLY A 382 -5.17 16.54 -21.87
CA GLY A 382 -4.32 15.54 -21.24
C GLY A 382 -4.73 14.11 -21.59
N ALA A 383 -6.04 13.83 -21.61
CA ALA A 383 -6.57 12.52 -22.02
C ALA A 383 -6.27 12.24 -23.50
N ALA A 384 -6.47 13.24 -24.37
CA ALA A 384 -6.16 13.13 -25.79
C ALA A 384 -4.66 12.89 -26.04
N ALA A 385 -3.78 13.58 -25.31
CA ALA A 385 -2.33 13.40 -25.41
C ALA A 385 -1.88 11.99 -24.99
N ILE A 386 -2.46 11.41 -23.93
CA ILE A 386 -2.19 10.03 -23.50
C ILE A 386 -2.65 9.04 -24.58
N LEU A 387 -3.86 9.20 -25.11
CA LEU A 387 -4.44 8.29 -26.11
C LEU A 387 -3.67 8.33 -27.43
N ALA A 388 -3.13 9.49 -27.82
CA ALA A 388 -2.32 9.68 -29.03
C ALA A 388 -1.01 8.88 -28.99
N ARG A 389 -0.47 8.56 -27.80
CA ARG A 389 0.74 7.75 -27.66
C ARG A 389 0.54 6.27 -27.98
N ILE A 390 -0.71 5.78 -28.08
CA ILE A 390 -0.99 4.38 -28.41
C ILE A 390 -1.26 4.27 -29.91
N LYS A 391 -0.31 3.65 -30.65
CA LYS A 391 -0.44 3.34 -32.07
C LYS A 391 -0.92 1.90 -32.25
N PRO A 392 -2.19 1.65 -32.62
CA PRO A 392 -2.66 0.30 -32.93
C PRO A 392 -2.21 -0.13 -34.32
N THR A 393 -1.75 -1.39 -34.45
CA THR A 393 -1.25 -1.94 -35.70
C THR A 393 -1.39 -3.46 -35.76
N ALA A 394 -1.27 -4.05 -36.96
CA ALA A 394 -1.06 -5.46 -37.20
C ALA A 394 0.30 -5.73 -37.88
N ASP A 395 1.09 -4.69 -38.15
CA ASP A 395 2.37 -4.80 -38.86
C ASP A 395 3.54 -4.79 -37.87
N TYR A 396 4.35 -5.87 -37.90
CA TYR A 396 5.54 -5.98 -37.08
C TYR A 396 6.59 -4.92 -37.40
N ALA A 397 6.62 -4.38 -38.64
CA ALA A 397 7.56 -3.33 -39.02
C ALA A 397 7.42 -2.05 -38.16
N ASP A 398 6.24 -1.79 -37.62
CA ASP A 398 5.97 -0.66 -36.71
C ASP A 398 6.73 -0.74 -35.37
N LEU A 399 7.16 -1.96 -34.98
CA LEU A 399 7.98 -2.20 -33.78
C LEU A 399 9.41 -1.69 -33.92
N ALA A 400 9.83 -1.31 -35.12
CA ALA A 400 11.17 -0.75 -35.33
C ALA A 400 11.40 0.46 -34.40
N GLY A 401 12.55 0.49 -33.74
CA GLY A 401 12.91 1.51 -32.76
C GLY A 401 12.29 1.33 -31.38
N CYS A 402 11.51 0.29 -31.11
CA CYS A 402 11.11 -0.06 -29.74
C CYS A 402 12.31 -0.54 -28.93
N GLU A 403 12.46 0.00 -27.72
CA GLU A 403 13.57 -0.29 -26.79
C GLU A 403 13.27 -1.51 -25.91
N LEU A 404 11.98 -1.81 -25.75
CA LEU A 404 11.42 -2.95 -25.03
C LEU A 404 10.15 -3.39 -25.77
N VAL A 405 9.96 -4.70 -25.90
CA VAL A 405 8.70 -5.29 -26.36
C VAL A 405 8.20 -6.25 -25.29
N VAL A 406 6.94 -6.08 -24.85
CA VAL A 406 6.27 -6.98 -23.92
C VAL A 406 5.23 -7.80 -24.70
N GLU A 407 5.28 -9.14 -24.61
CA GLU A 407 4.26 -9.99 -25.20
C GLU A 407 3.25 -10.44 -24.13
N ALA A 408 1.97 -10.34 -24.48
CA ALA A 408 0.82 -10.82 -23.70
C ALA A 408 -0.18 -11.54 -24.63
N VAL A 409 0.32 -12.41 -25.49
CA VAL A 409 -0.47 -13.28 -26.36
C VAL A 409 -0.94 -14.51 -25.58
N PHE A 410 -1.75 -15.38 -26.21
CA PHE A 410 -2.24 -16.61 -25.57
C PHE A 410 -1.10 -17.47 -25.02
N GLU A 411 -1.39 -18.22 -23.95
CA GLU A 411 -0.42 -19.04 -23.20
C GLU A 411 -0.12 -20.36 -23.97
N ASP A 412 0.44 -20.20 -25.17
CA ASP A 412 0.86 -21.27 -26.05
C ASP A 412 2.32 -21.10 -26.46
N ARG A 413 3.16 -22.15 -26.26
CA ARG A 413 4.60 -22.09 -26.50
C ARG A 413 4.96 -21.86 -27.96
N ALA A 414 4.22 -22.47 -28.90
CA ALA A 414 4.50 -22.34 -30.33
C ALA A 414 4.17 -20.93 -30.81
N LEU A 415 3.02 -20.36 -30.37
CA LEU A 415 2.65 -19.00 -30.69
C LEU A 415 3.68 -18.00 -30.09
N LYS A 416 4.09 -18.17 -28.82
CA LYS A 416 5.09 -17.31 -28.20
C LYS A 416 6.44 -17.38 -28.91
N ALA A 417 6.86 -18.56 -29.36
CA ALA A 417 8.08 -18.74 -30.16
C ALA A 417 7.99 -18.02 -31.53
N ASP A 418 6.85 -18.09 -32.21
CA ASP A 418 6.63 -17.41 -33.49
C ASP A 418 6.68 -15.89 -33.36
N VAL A 419 5.95 -15.34 -32.39
CA VAL A 419 5.94 -13.87 -32.17
C VAL A 419 7.30 -13.36 -31.70
N THR A 420 8.07 -14.14 -30.90
CA THR A 420 9.44 -13.81 -30.52
C THR A 420 10.33 -13.63 -31.74
N LYS A 421 10.35 -14.61 -32.63
CA LYS A 421 11.17 -14.59 -33.85
C LYS A 421 10.80 -13.42 -34.77
N LYS A 422 9.50 -13.22 -35.01
CA LYS A 422 8.99 -12.09 -35.84
C LYS A 422 9.38 -10.74 -35.28
N THR A 423 9.28 -10.57 -33.96
CA THR A 423 9.62 -9.33 -33.28
C THR A 423 11.11 -9.05 -33.34
N GLU A 424 11.95 -10.03 -33.02
CA GLU A 424 13.41 -9.89 -33.00
C GLU A 424 14.00 -9.60 -34.38
N ALA A 425 13.29 -9.94 -35.45
CA ALA A 425 13.68 -9.61 -36.82
C ALA A 425 13.60 -8.11 -37.12
N VAL A 426 12.81 -7.33 -36.37
CA VAL A 426 12.54 -5.93 -36.67
C VAL A 426 13.00 -4.95 -35.59
N ILE A 427 13.14 -5.40 -34.33
CA ILE A 427 13.62 -4.55 -33.23
C ILE A 427 15.15 -4.47 -33.19
N GLY A 428 15.69 -3.41 -32.60
CA GLY A 428 17.12 -3.20 -32.42
C GLY A 428 17.79 -4.35 -31.65
N LYS A 429 19.08 -4.60 -31.93
CA LYS A 429 19.87 -5.69 -31.31
C LYS A 429 19.94 -5.61 -29.78
N ASP A 430 19.85 -4.41 -29.22
CA ASP A 430 19.94 -4.14 -27.79
C ASP A 430 18.56 -4.01 -27.14
N ALA A 431 17.47 -4.15 -27.91
CA ALA A 431 16.11 -4.11 -27.39
C ALA A 431 15.82 -5.33 -26.50
N ILE A 432 15.04 -5.12 -25.47
CA ILE A 432 14.59 -6.17 -24.54
C ILE A 432 13.34 -6.82 -25.11
N PHE A 433 13.27 -8.14 -25.06
CA PHE A 433 12.04 -8.89 -25.27
C PHE A 433 11.55 -9.47 -23.93
N ALA A 434 10.33 -9.15 -23.54
CA ALA A 434 9.75 -9.57 -22.27
C ALA A 434 8.47 -10.37 -22.48
N SER A 435 8.30 -11.48 -21.76
CA SER A 435 7.05 -12.24 -21.73
C SER A 435 6.23 -11.93 -20.48
N ASN A 436 4.92 -11.67 -20.66
CA ASN A 436 3.97 -11.51 -19.56
C ASN A 436 3.30 -12.83 -19.16
N THR A 437 3.92 -13.98 -19.46
CA THR A 437 3.42 -15.28 -19.02
C THR A 437 3.24 -15.32 -17.50
N SER A 438 2.25 -16.06 -17.02
CA SER A 438 2.01 -16.30 -15.60
C SER A 438 2.57 -17.64 -15.08
N THR A 439 2.88 -18.59 -15.97
CA THR A 439 3.19 -19.96 -15.57
C THR A 439 4.30 -20.64 -16.35
N LEU A 440 4.54 -20.22 -17.61
CA LEU A 440 5.54 -20.85 -18.46
C LEU A 440 6.95 -20.41 -18.07
N PRO A 441 7.90 -21.35 -17.83
CA PRO A 441 9.27 -21.00 -17.49
C PRO A 441 9.92 -20.10 -18.54
N ILE A 442 10.51 -19.00 -18.10
CA ILE A 442 11.14 -17.97 -18.95
C ILE A 442 12.33 -18.55 -19.71
N THR A 443 13.13 -19.41 -19.08
CA THR A 443 14.27 -20.11 -19.70
C THR A 443 13.86 -20.89 -20.94
N GLY A 444 12.75 -21.63 -20.82
CA GLY A 444 12.23 -22.41 -21.97
C GLY A 444 11.63 -21.54 -23.08
N LEU A 445 11.05 -20.39 -22.75
CA LEU A 445 10.57 -19.41 -23.74
C LEU A 445 11.74 -18.72 -24.45
N ALA A 446 12.83 -18.44 -23.74
CA ALA A 446 14.03 -17.81 -24.28
C ALA A 446 14.78 -18.66 -25.31
N GLU A 447 14.54 -19.99 -25.38
CA GLU A 447 15.11 -20.88 -26.42
C GLU A 447 14.70 -20.45 -27.84
N ALA A 448 13.56 -19.78 -27.99
CA ALA A 448 13.11 -19.27 -29.28
C ALA A 448 13.77 -17.93 -29.67
N SER A 449 14.44 -17.28 -28.75
CA SER A 449 15.11 -15.99 -28.93
C SER A 449 16.49 -16.19 -29.54
N ALA A 450 16.85 -15.35 -30.51
CA ALA A 450 18.21 -15.23 -31.00
C ALA A 450 19.14 -14.49 -30.04
N ARG A 451 18.57 -13.84 -29.02
CA ARG A 451 19.25 -12.97 -28.04
C ARG A 451 18.79 -13.26 -26.61
N PRO A 452 18.97 -14.48 -26.10
CA PRO A 452 18.42 -14.90 -24.80
C PRO A 452 18.95 -14.07 -23.62
N ALA A 453 20.09 -13.38 -23.75
CA ALA A 453 20.59 -12.43 -22.77
C ALA A 453 19.68 -11.17 -22.62
N ASN A 454 18.91 -10.85 -23.67
CA ASN A 454 17.95 -9.73 -23.67
C ASN A 454 16.50 -10.22 -23.44
N PHE A 455 16.31 -11.48 -23.10
CA PHE A 455 14.99 -12.07 -22.83
C PHE A 455 14.72 -12.12 -21.31
N ILE A 456 13.51 -11.73 -20.89
CA ILE A 456 13.13 -11.63 -19.46
C ILE A 456 11.63 -11.88 -19.28
N GLY A 457 11.20 -12.25 -18.08
CA GLY A 457 9.79 -12.24 -17.69
C GLY A 457 9.38 -10.91 -17.04
N LEU A 458 8.25 -10.36 -17.45
CA LEU A 458 7.58 -9.22 -16.81
C LEU A 458 6.12 -9.58 -16.56
N HIS A 459 5.85 -10.22 -15.44
CA HIS A 459 4.53 -10.68 -15.06
C HIS A 459 3.74 -9.57 -14.40
N PHE A 460 2.75 -9.05 -15.11
CA PHE A 460 1.79 -8.06 -14.65
C PHE A 460 0.54 -8.75 -14.11
N PHE A 461 -0.15 -8.11 -13.19
CA PHE A 461 -1.36 -8.62 -12.55
C PHE A 461 -2.61 -7.91 -13.08
N SER A 462 -3.73 -8.64 -13.17
CA SER A 462 -5.00 -8.10 -13.68
C SER A 462 -5.79 -7.36 -12.58
N PRO A 463 -6.33 -6.17 -12.88
CA PRO A 463 -6.18 -5.35 -14.11
C PRO A 463 -4.82 -4.61 -14.12
N ALA A 464 -4.10 -4.71 -15.25
CA ALA A 464 -2.70 -4.28 -15.32
C ALA A 464 -2.49 -2.77 -15.05
N GLU A 465 -3.45 -1.94 -15.38
CA GLU A 465 -3.40 -0.49 -15.12
C GLU A 465 -3.57 -0.12 -13.63
N LYS A 466 -4.15 -1.01 -12.82
CA LYS A 466 -4.43 -0.76 -11.39
C LYS A 466 -3.44 -1.45 -10.47
N MET A 467 -3.11 -2.70 -10.78
CA MET A 467 -2.25 -3.51 -9.91
C MET A 467 -0.84 -2.92 -9.82
N PRO A 468 -0.34 -2.68 -8.60
CA PRO A 468 0.91 -1.95 -8.42
C PRO A 468 2.18 -2.80 -8.63
N LEU A 469 2.07 -4.14 -8.58
CA LEU A 469 3.20 -5.07 -8.66
C LEU A 469 3.53 -5.44 -10.09
N VAL A 470 4.83 -5.60 -10.38
CA VAL A 470 5.36 -6.40 -11.49
C VAL A 470 6.38 -7.37 -10.93
N GLU A 471 6.19 -8.66 -11.18
CA GLU A 471 7.15 -9.72 -10.89
C GLU A 471 8.12 -9.84 -12.07
N ILE A 472 9.40 -9.57 -11.83
CA ILE A 472 10.47 -9.65 -12.85
C ILE A 472 11.15 -11.01 -12.71
N ILE A 473 11.11 -11.82 -13.76
CA ILE A 473 11.60 -13.19 -13.73
C ILE A 473 12.88 -13.31 -14.56
N LEU A 474 13.94 -13.77 -13.93
CA LEU A 474 15.24 -13.99 -14.55
C LEU A 474 15.29 -15.40 -15.16
N GLY A 475 15.35 -15.50 -16.50
CA GLY A 475 15.76 -16.73 -17.16
C GLY A 475 17.27 -17.01 -16.95
N GLN A 476 17.70 -18.24 -17.20
CA GLN A 476 19.11 -18.64 -16.96
C GLN A 476 20.13 -17.79 -17.70
N GLN A 477 19.79 -17.25 -18.87
CA GLN A 477 20.68 -16.45 -19.71
C GLN A 477 20.41 -14.95 -19.63
N THR A 478 19.38 -14.51 -18.88
CA THR A 478 19.04 -13.08 -18.74
C THR A 478 20.22 -12.30 -18.17
N SER A 479 20.66 -11.26 -18.88
CA SER A 479 21.82 -10.46 -18.46
C SER A 479 21.49 -9.48 -17.33
N PRO A 480 22.48 -9.09 -16.49
CA PRO A 480 22.30 -8.04 -15.50
C PRO A 480 21.85 -6.70 -16.09
N ALA A 481 22.28 -6.41 -17.33
CA ALA A 481 21.86 -5.20 -18.05
C ALA A 481 20.36 -5.23 -18.38
N THR A 482 19.86 -6.38 -18.81
CA THR A 482 18.43 -6.59 -19.09
C THR A 482 17.59 -6.44 -17.81
N LEU A 483 18.05 -7.04 -16.69
CA LEU A 483 17.40 -6.85 -15.40
C LEU A 483 17.32 -5.37 -15.01
N ALA A 484 18.47 -4.67 -15.04
CA ALA A 484 18.53 -3.25 -14.62
C ALA A 484 17.56 -2.38 -15.43
N ARG A 485 17.59 -2.52 -16.76
CA ARG A 485 16.72 -1.78 -17.68
C ARG A 485 15.24 -2.14 -17.50
N SER A 486 14.93 -3.39 -17.25
CA SER A 486 13.54 -3.83 -16.95
C SER A 486 13.03 -3.23 -15.64
N MET A 487 13.87 -3.14 -14.61
CA MET A 487 13.53 -2.46 -13.36
C MET A 487 13.30 -0.96 -13.58
N ASP A 488 14.11 -0.31 -14.41
CA ASP A 488 13.93 1.10 -14.79
C ASP A 488 12.57 1.31 -15.47
N PHE A 489 12.19 0.44 -16.42
CA PHE A 489 10.89 0.48 -17.08
C PHE A 489 9.73 0.33 -16.10
N VAL A 490 9.77 -0.68 -15.24
CA VAL A 490 8.71 -0.93 -14.26
C VAL A 490 8.51 0.29 -13.34
N ARG A 491 9.59 0.93 -12.92
CA ARG A 491 9.51 2.18 -12.12
C ARG A 491 8.99 3.36 -12.93
N ALA A 492 9.40 3.49 -14.19
CA ALA A 492 8.94 4.58 -15.06
C ALA A 492 7.43 4.57 -15.24
N ILE A 493 6.80 3.39 -15.32
CA ILE A 493 5.35 3.24 -15.40
C ILE A 493 4.63 3.24 -14.04
N GLY A 494 5.33 3.66 -12.97
CA GLY A 494 4.75 3.85 -11.64
C GLY A 494 4.49 2.56 -10.85
N LYS A 495 5.09 1.42 -11.24
CA LYS A 495 4.88 0.14 -10.58
C LYS A 495 6.05 -0.25 -9.67
N THR A 496 5.81 -1.19 -8.77
CA THR A 496 6.79 -1.74 -7.82
C THR A 496 7.30 -3.06 -8.34
N PRO A 497 8.62 -3.22 -8.61
CA PRO A 497 9.20 -4.49 -9.02
C PRO A 497 9.54 -5.36 -7.80
N ILE A 498 9.36 -6.67 -7.95
CA ILE A 498 10.10 -7.70 -7.22
C ILE A 498 10.90 -8.52 -8.22
N VAL A 499 12.02 -9.10 -7.78
CA VAL A 499 12.89 -9.90 -8.66
C VAL A 499 12.89 -11.35 -8.19
N VAL A 500 12.60 -12.28 -9.10
CA VAL A 500 12.56 -13.71 -8.83
C VAL A 500 13.36 -14.49 -9.89
N ASN A 501 13.86 -15.66 -9.53
CA ASN A 501 14.45 -16.60 -10.48
C ASN A 501 13.37 -17.45 -11.14
N ASP A 502 13.69 -17.97 -12.31
CA ASP A 502 12.78 -18.77 -13.11
C ASP A 502 12.40 -20.08 -12.43
N ALA A 503 11.11 -20.31 -12.33
CA ALA A 503 10.49 -21.52 -11.82
C ALA A 503 9.07 -21.64 -12.39
N ARG A 504 8.47 -22.83 -12.35
CA ARG A 504 7.07 -23.00 -12.76
C ARG A 504 6.12 -22.24 -11.83
N GLY A 505 5.35 -21.29 -12.39
CA GLY A 505 4.44 -20.43 -11.64
C GLY A 505 5.16 -19.36 -10.83
N PHE A 506 6.48 -19.23 -11.02
CA PHE A 506 7.35 -18.24 -10.37
C PHE A 506 7.13 -18.23 -8.85
N TYR A 507 7.08 -17.06 -8.23
CA TYR A 507 6.71 -16.91 -6.82
C TYR A 507 5.21 -16.72 -6.66
N THR A 508 4.66 -15.68 -7.32
CA THR A 508 3.31 -15.20 -7.02
C THR A 508 2.23 -16.21 -7.39
N SER A 509 2.23 -16.75 -8.61
CA SER A 509 1.23 -17.75 -9.03
C SER A 509 1.36 -19.06 -8.26
N ARG A 510 2.60 -19.46 -7.90
CA ARG A 510 2.87 -20.67 -7.14
C ARG A 510 2.27 -20.60 -5.73
N VAL A 511 2.56 -19.52 -4.98
CA VAL A 511 2.05 -19.36 -3.61
C VAL A 511 0.56 -19.08 -3.60
N PHE A 512 0.08 -18.19 -4.45
CA PHE A 512 -1.35 -17.91 -4.62
C PHE A 512 -2.16 -19.18 -4.93
N GLY A 513 -1.63 -20.04 -5.79
CA GLY A 513 -2.25 -21.32 -6.13
C GLY A 513 -2.47 -22.23 -4.92
N THR A 514 -1.63 -22.15 -3.88
CA THR A 514 -1.83 -22.94 -2.65
C THR A 514 -3.07 -22.50 -1.87
N TYR A 515 -3.40 -21.22 -1.86
CA TYR A 515 -4.62 -20.70 -1.22
C TYR A 515 -5.89 -21.24 -1.89
N LEU A 516 -5.92 -21.25 -3.23
CA LEU A 516 -7.03 -21.85 -4.00
C LEU A 516 -7.13 -23.35 -3.76
N SER A 517 -5.98 -24.05 -3.84
CA SER A 517 -5.91 -25.49 -3.67
C SER A 517 -6.34 -25.93 -2.26
N GLU A 518 -5.98 -25.18 -1.23
CA GLU A 518 -6.39 -25.50 0.13
C GLU A 518 -7.89 -25.26 0.35
N GLY A 519 -8.48 -24.22 -0.28
CA GLY A 519 -9.92 -24.00 -0.30
C GLY A 519 -10.69 -25.17 -0.92
N MET A 520 -10.18 -25.70 -2.05
CA MET A 520 -10.77 -26.87 -2.71
C MET A 520 -10.56 -28.15 -1.91
N ALA A 521 -9.40 -28.31 -1.23
CA ALA A 521 -9.16 -29.45 -0.34
C ALA A 521 -10.13 -29.46 0.86
N LEU A 522 -10.35 -28.32 1.47
CA LEU A 522 -11.35 -28.15 2.54
C LEU A 522 -12.77 -28.53 2.04
N LEU A 523 -13.13 -28.11 0.83
CA LEU A 523 -14.42 -28.46 0.23
C LEU A 523 -14.54 -29.98 0.03
N GLN A 524 -13.51 -30.61 -0.50
CA GLN A 524 -13.45 -32.07 -0.71
C GLN A 524 -13.55 -32.84 0.62
N GLU A 525 -13.00 -32.31 1.70
CA GLU A 525 -13.07 -32.86 3.04
C GLU A 525 -14.43 -32.69 3.71
N GLY A 526 -15.40 -32.07 3.04
CA GLY A 526 -16.76 -31.82 3.53
C GLY A 526 -16.89 -30.62 4.47
N VAL A 527 -15.97 -29.66 4.39
CA VAL A 527 -16.12 -28.38 5.09
C VAL A 527 -17.15 -27.51 4.36
N ALA A 528 -18.04 -26.84 5.10
CA ALA A 528 -19.09 -26.02 4.53
C ALA A 528 -18.48 -24.90 3.63
N PRO A 529 -18.93 -24.77 2.37
CA PRO A 529 -18.37 -23.78 1.43
C PRO A 529 -18.43 -22.33 1.96
N ALA A 530 -19.52 -22.00 2.68
CA ALA A 530 -19.65 -20.68 3.30
C ALA A 530 -18.59 -20.45 4.42
N LEU A 531 -18.24 -21.49 5.20
CA LEU A 531 -17.21 -21.40 6.22
C LEU A 531 -15.85 -21.18 5.58
N ILE A 532 -15.55 -21.89 4.48
CA ILE A 532 -14.27 -21.77 3.74
C ILE A 532 -14.06 -20.33 3.25
N ASP A 533 -15.03 -19.77 2.53
CA ASP A 533 -14.89 -18.43 1.95
C ASP A 533 -14.95 -17.32 3.01
N ASN A 534 -15.78 -17.47 4.04
CA ASN A 534 -15.81 -16.52 5.14
C ASN A 534 -14.51 -16.56 5.96
N ALA A 535 -13.91 -17.73 6.17
CA ALA A 535 -12.62 -17.85 6.85
C ALA A 535 -11.51 -17.09 6.10
N GLY A 536 -11.45 -17.20 4.76
CA GLY A 536 -10.53 -16.43 3.95
C GLY A 536 -10.72 -14.91 4.13
N ARG A 537 -11.95 -14.43 4.06
CA ARG A 537 -12.27 -13.00 4.25
C ARG A 537 -11.97 -12.52 5.68
N ILE A 538 -12.32 -13.30 6.69
CA ILE A 538 -12.04 -12.98 8.09
C ILE A 538 -10.54 -13.02 8.37
N ALA A 539 -9.77 -13.89 7.68
CA ALA A 539 -8.31 -13.88 7.74
C ALA A 539 -7.68 -12.59 7.18
N GLY A 540 -8.46 -11.80 6.45
CA GLY A 540 -8.05 -10.53 5.84
C GLY A 540 -7.79 -10.61 4.34
N MET A 541 -7.99 -11.78 3.71
CA MET A 541 -7.89 -11.91 2.24
C MET A 541 -9.05 -11.16 1.57
N PRO A 542 -8.82 -10.51 0.39
CA PRO A 542 -9.85 -9.74 -0.30
C PRO A 542 -11.07 -10.59 -0.70
N VAL A 543 -10.81 -11.86 -1.07
CA VAL A 543 -11.83 -12.80 -1.57
C VAL A 543 -11.57 -14.18 -0.95
N GLY A 544 -12.63 -14.91 -0.63
CA GLY A 544 -12.54 -16.31 -0.19
C GLY A 544 -12.01 -17.22 -1.32
N PRO A 545 -11.39 -18.36 -0.99
CA PRO A 545 -10.66 -19.16 -1.98
C PRO A 545 -11.56 -19.77 -3.06
N LEU A 546 -12.81 -20.15 -2.76
CA LEU A 546 -13.73 -20.70 -3.75
C LEU A 546 -14.24 -19.62 -4.71
N ALA A 547 -14.68 -18.47 -4.18
CA ALA A 547 -15.07 -17.33 -5.00
C ALA A 547 -13.91 -16.81 -5.86
N LEU A 548 -12.68 -16.87 -5.34
CA LEU A 548 -11.47 -16.45 -6.04
C LEU A 548 -11.12 -17.43 -7.18
N ALA A 549 -11.32 -18.74 -6.96
CA ALA A 549 -11.16 -19.75 -8.00
C ALA A 549 -12.13 -19.51 -9.18
N ASP A 550 -13.35 -19.10 -8.90
CA ASP A 550 -14.32 -18.69 -9.93
C ASP A 550 -13.84 -17.45 -10.70
N GLU A 551 -13.30 -16.46 -10.01
CA GLU A 551 -12.81 -15.21 -10.62
C GLU A 551 -11.58 -15.41 -11.51
N VAL A 552 -10.68 -16.31 -11.13
CA VAL A 552 -9.51 -16.72 -11.94
C VAL A 552 -9.91 -17.64 -13.09
N SER A 553 -11.04 -18.34 -12.98
CA SER A 553 -11.56 -19.43 -13.81
C SER A 553 -11.07 -20.82 -13.35
N ILE A 554 -12.02 -21.65 -12.95
CA ILE A 554 -11.77 -23.06 -12.59
C ILE A 554 -11.18 -23.81 -13.78
N GLU A 555 -11.65 -23.49 -15.00
CA GLU A 555 -11.12 -24.06 -16.25
C GLU A 555 -9.62 -23.78 -16.41
N LEU A 556 -9.16 -22.55 -16.07
CA LEU A 556 -7.74 -22.20 -16.12
C LEU A 556 -6.94 -23.00 -15.09
N VAL A 557 -7.44 -23.10 -13.85
CA VAL A 557 -6.81 -23.92 -12.79
C VAL A 557 -6.68 -25.38 -13.25
N TYR A 558 -7.73 -25.94 -13.83
CA TYR A 558 -7.74 -27.28 -14.39
C TYR A 558 -6.72 -27.47 -15.52
N LYS A 559 -6.68 -26.56 -16.51
CA LYS A 559 -5.73 -26.61 -17.64
C LYS A 559 -4.27 -26.53 -17.16
N ILE A 560 -3.97 -25.67 -16.19
CA ILE A 560 -2.65 -25.55 -15.59
C ILE A 560 -2.26 -26.85 -14.89
N ALA A 561 -3.17 -27.47 -14.12
CA ALA A 561 -2.92 -28.75 -13.46
C ALA A 561 -2.62 -29.86 -14.47
N LYS A 562 -3.43 -30.00 -15.52
CA LYS A 562 -3.24 -30.98 -16.59
C LYS A 562 -1.92 -30.78 -17.33
N GLN A 563 -1.55 -29.55 -17.67
CA GLN A 563 -0.27 -29.26 -18.32
C GLN A 563 0.90 -29.59 -17.38
N THR A 564 0.78 -29.26 -16.09
CA THR A 564 1.81 -29.56 -15.08
C THR A 564 1.99 -31.09 -14.92
N GLN A 565 0.86 -31.82 -14.87
CA GLN A 565 0.86 -33.28 -14.80
C GLN A 565 1.56 -33.92 -16.04
N LYS A 566 1.26 -33.39 -17.23
CA LYS A 566 1.92 -33.84 -18.49
C LYS A 566 3.43 -33.58 -18.44
N ASP A 567 3.85 -32.41 -17.92
CA ASP A 567 5.26 -32.02 -17.90
C ASP A 567 6.07 -32.78 -16.83
N LEU A 568 5.47 -33.12 -15.68
CA LEU A 568 6.16 -33.79 -14.56
C LEU A 568 6.01 -35.30 -14.55
N GLY A 569 5.02 -35.85 -15.26
CA GLY A 569 4.75 -37.29 -15.28
C GLY A 569 4.54 -37.86 -13.88
N ASP A 570 5.24 -38.95 -13.54
CA ASP A 570 5.14 -39.64 -12.25
C ASP A 570 5.62 -38.79 -11.04
N LYS A 571 6.30 -37.69 -11.30
CA LYS A 571 6.73 -36.74 -10.24
C LYS A 571 5.64 -35.75 -9.85
N TYR A 572 4.49 -35.76 -10.50
CA TYR A 572 3.41 -34.86 -10.17
C TYR A 572 2.72 -35.26 -8.85
N PRO A 573 2.71 -34.41 -7.83
CA PRO A 573 2.00 -34.73 -6.61
C PRO A 573 0.49 -34.58 -6.83
N ALA A 574 -0.27 -35.66 -6.73
CA ALA A 574 -1.73 -35.62 -6.82
C ALA A 574 -2.31 -34.72 -5.70
N ARG A 575 -3.18 -33.80 -6.05
CA ARG A 575 -3.81 -32.82 -5.15
C ARG A 575 -5.32 -33.02 -5.10
N ALA A 576 -5.92 -32.84 -3.94
CA ALA A 576 -7.38 -32.82 -3.79
C ALA A 576 -8.02 -31.76 -4.73
N ALA A 577 -7.38 -30.62 -4.87
CA ALA A 577 -7.82 -29.54 -5.76
C ALA A 577 -7.95 -29.99 -7.23
N ASP A 578 -7.11 -30.90 -7.71
CA ASP A 578 -7.15 -31.36 -9.10
C ASP A 578 -8.42 -32.18 -9.37
N GLN A 579 -8.85 -33.00 -8.39
CA GLN A 579 -10.09 -33.78 -8.47
C GLN A 579 -11.32 -32.88 -8.45
N VAL A 580 -11.31 -31.85 -7.58
CA VAL A 580 -12.39 -30.87 -7.52
C VAL A 580 -12.49 -30.08 -8.84
N ALA A 581 -11.38 -29.57 -9.36
CA ALA A 581 -11.35 -28.84 -10.62
C ALA A 581 -11.79 -29.71 -11.81
N ALA A 582 -11.32 -30.97 -11.87
CA ALA A 582 -11.75 -31.92 -12.92
C ALA A 582 -13.24 -32.20 -12.85
N LEU A 583 -13.82 -32.44 -11.65
CA LEU A 583 -15.25 -32.64 -11.48
C LEU A 583 -16.05 -31.42 -11.96
N MET A 584 -15.65 -30.22 -11.53
CA MET A 584 -16.35 -28.99 -11.89
C MET A 584 -16.30 -28.73 -13.40
N VAL A 585 -15.16 -28.97 -14.05
CA VAL A 585 -14.97 -28.68 -15.49
C VAL A 585 -15.51 -29.80 -16.37
N GLU A 586 -15.08 -31.08 -16.14
CA GLU A 586 -15.35 -32.17 -17.07
C GLU A 586 -16.79 -32.73 -16.97
N LYS A 587 -17.37 -32.73 -15.78
CA LYS A 587 -18.69 -33.35 -15.53
C LYS A 587 -19.80 -32.35 -15.29
N LEU A 588 -19.51 -31.21 -14.69
CA LEU A 588 -20.53 -30.25 -14.24
C LEU A 588 -20.59 -29.01 -15.16
N ASP A 589 -19.66 -28.83 -16.07
CA ASP A 589 -19.52 -27.68 -16.98
C ASP A 589 -19.56 -26.31 -16.23
N ARG A 590 -18.97 -26.29 -15.02
CA ARG A 590 -18.96 -25.12 -14.16
C ARG A 590 -17.56 -24.49 -14.18
N LEU A 591 -17.36 -23.60 -15.17
CA LEU A 591 -16.02 -23.10 -15.54
C LEU A 591 -15.56 -21.88 -14.73
N GLY A 592 -16.44 -21.26 -13.98
CA GLY A 592 -16.18 -20.07 -13.17
C GLY A 592 -17.00 -18.85 -13.58
N LYS A 593 -16.68 -17.69 -13.01
CA LYS A 593 -17.44 -16.44 -13.16
C LYS A 593 -17.66 -16.02 -14.61
N LYS A 594 -16.69 -16.23 -15.50
CA LYS A 594 -16.81 -15.83 -16.91
C LYS A 594 -17.90 -16.57 -17.66
N SER A 595 -18.16 -17.82 -17.30
CA SER A 595 -19.25 -18.65 -17.86
C SER A 595 -20.59 -18.41 -17.14
N GLY A 596 -20.63 -17.63 -16.07
CA GLY A 596 -21.80 -17.39 -15.23
C GLY A 596 -21.99 -18.40 -14.09
N HIS A 597 -21.22 -19.48 -14.06
CA HIS A 597 -21.32 -20.56 -13.07
C HIS A 597 -19.98 -21.18 -12.70
N GLY A 598 -19.73 -21.29 -11.40
CA GLY A 598 -18.59 -21.95 -10.81
C GLY A 598 -19.00 -22.59 -9.48
N PHE A 599 -18.25 -22.38 -8.42
CA PHE A 599 -18.70 -22.64 -7.04
C PHE A 599 -19.88 -21.76 -6.65
N TYR A 600 -20.01 -20.63 -7.35
CA TYR A 600 -21.11 -19.67 -7.23
C TYR A 600 -21.94 -19.60 -8.50
N GLU A 601 -23.17 -19.14 -8.34
CA GLU A 601 -24.01 -18.63 -9.41
C GLU A 601 -23.81 -17.11 -9.54
N TYR A 602 -23.78 -16.61 -10.79
CA TYR A 602 -23.60 -15.18 -11.10
C TYR A 602 -24.77 -14.65 -11.93
N PRO A 603 -25.97 -14.57 -11.35
CA PRO A 603 -27.13 -14.06 -12.06
C PRO A 603 -26.93 -12.57 -12.40
N ALA A 604 -27.43 -12.14 -13.58
CA ALA A 604 -27.32 -10.75 -14.04
C ALA A 604 -28.03 -9.75 -13.12
N ASP A 605 -29.18 -10.14 -12.57
CA ASP A 605 -30.09 -9.25 -11.84
C ASP A 605 -30.11 -9.51 -10.32
N ALA A 606 -29.20 -10.34 -9.79
CA ALA A 606 -29.12 -10.65 -8.36
C ALA A 606 -27.69 -10.75 -7.86
N LYS A 607 -27.54 -10.78 -6.53
CA LYS A 607 -26.23 -11.00 -5.92
C LYS A 607 -25.78 -12.44 -6.14
N LYS A 608 -24.47 -12.62 -6.37
CA LYS A 608 -23.86 -13.96 -6.42
C LYS A 608 -24.18 -14.75 -5.13
N HIS A 609 -24.41 -16.03 -5.28
CA HIS A 609 -24.65 -16.97 -4.17
C HIS A 609 -23.99 -18.32 -4.45
N LEU A 610 -23.72 -19.08 -3.40
CA LEU A 610 -23.16 -20.43 -3.55
C LEU A 610 -24.13 -21.32 -4.33
N TRP A 611 -23.60 -22.13 -5.23
CA TRP A 611 -24.38 -23.08 -5.98
C TRP A 611 -24.94 -24.16 -5.07
N ALA A 612 -26.26 -24.37 -5.09
CA ALA A 612 -26.96 -25.32 -4.21
C ALA A 612 -26.51 -26.78 -4.43
N GLY A 613 -26.14 -27.14 -5.66
CA GLY A 613 -25.64 -28.48 -6.00
C GLY A 613 -24.29 -28.85 -5.37
N LEU A 614 -23.57 -27.93 -4.75
CA LEU A 614 -22.33 -28.26 -4.04
C LEU A 614 -22.55 -29.35 -2.97
N ALA A 615 -23.68 -29.33 -2.27
CA ALA A 615 -23.98 -30.30 -1.21
C ALA A 615 -24.16 -31.74 -1.72
N GLU A 616 -24.54 -31.89 -3.01
CA GLU A 616 -24.71 -33.22 -3.64
C GLU A 616 -23.35 -33.84 -4.01
N HIS A 617 -22.40 -33.03 -4.42
CA HIS A 617 -21.08 -33.45 -4.88
C HIS A 617 -20.01 -33.42 -3.78
N PHE A 618 -20.19 -32.57 -2.78
CA PHE A 618 -19.29 -32.40 -1.63
C PHE A 618 -20.13 -32.46 -0.33
N PRO A 619 -20.53 -33.68 0.09
CA PRO A 619 -21.36 -33.84 1.28
C PRO A 619 -20.64 -33.31 2.51
N LEU A 620 -21.38 -32.57 3.35
CA LEU A 620 -20.83 -31.98 4.57
C LEU A 620 -20.47 -33.05 5.59
N LYS A 621 -19.29 -32.93 6.20
CA LYS A 621 -18.94 -33.75 7.36
C LYS A 621 -19.77 -33.31 8.58
N ALA A 622 -20.11 -34.31 9.43
CA ALA A 622 -20.96 -34.08 10.59
C ALA A 622 -20.37 -33.07 11.59
N GLU A 623 -19.07 -33.15 11.83
CA GLU A 623 -18.32 -32.23 12.67
C GLU A 623 -17.52 -31.25 11.81
N GLN A 624 -17.91 -29.99 11.86
CA GLN A 624 -17.22 -28.92 11.12
C GLN A 624 -16.02 -28.41 11.92
N PRO A 625 -14.91 -28.05 11.24
CA PRO A 625 -13.79 -27.39 11.91
C PRO A 625 -14.20 -26.01 12.42
N SER A 626 -13.49 -25.50 13.44
CA SER A 626 -13.67 -24.13 13.87
C SER A 626 -13.21 -23.13 12.79
N LEU A 627 -13.69 -21.91 12.87
CA LEU A 627 -13.27 -20.82 11.99
C LEU A 627 -11.74 -20.64 12.04
N GLU A 628 -11.16 -20.66 13.23
CA GLU A 628 -9.72 -20.49 13.46
C GLU A 628 -8.89 -21.59 12.78
N GLN A 629 -9.35 -22.83 12.82
CA GLN A 629 -8.69 -23.96 12.16
C GLN A 629 -8.68 -23.79 10.63
N VAL A 630 -9.78 -23.30 10.05
CA VAL A 630 -9.84 -23.03 8.60
C VAL A 630 -8.95 -21.86 8.25
N VAL A 631 -8.97 -20.77 9.01
CA VAL A 631 -8.07 -19.60 8.83
C VAL A 631 -6.61 -20.05 8.91
N GLU A 632 -6.25 -20.84 9.91
CA GLU A 632 -4.88 -21.33 10.08
C GLU A 632 -4.41 -22.09 8.84
N ARG A 633 -5.19 -23.04 8.34
CA ARG A 633 -4.87 -23.82 7.12
C ARG A 633 -4.66 -22.90 5.92
N LEU A 634 -5.61 -22.01 5.63
CA LEU A 634 -5.56 -21.10 4.48
C LEU A 634 -4.36 -20.14 4.51
N MET A 635 -3.92 -19.74 5.68
CA MET A 635 -2.83 -18.78 5.83
C MET A 635 -1.46 -19.47 5.91
N LEU A 636 -1.32 -20.56 6.68
CA LEU A 636 -0.04 -21.22 6.84
C LEU A 636 0.43 -21.94 5.57
N ILE A 637 -0.49 -22.44 4.73
CA ILE A 637 -0.10 -23.05 3.45
C ILE A 637 0.63 -22.06 2.52
N GLN A 638 0.24 -20.79 2.53
CA GLN A 638 0.90 -19.76 1.76
C GLN A 638 2.29 -19.44 2.34
N SER A 639 2.39 -19.39 3.66
CA SER A 639 3.65 -19.10 4.35
C SER A 639 4.69 -20.20 4.16
N ILE A 640 4.30 -21.48 4.28
CA ILE A 640 5.24 -22.60 4.08
C ILE A 640 5.70 -22.69 2.63
N GLU A 641 4.82 -22.44 1.66
CA GLU A 641 5.21 -22.43 0.25
C GLU A 641 6.14 -21.26 -0.09
N THR A 642 5.97 -20.11 0.55
CA THR A 642 6.89 -18.98 0.44
C THR A 642 8.28 -19.34 0.98
N VAL A 643 8.37 -20.09 2.09
CA VAL A 643 9.66 -20.61 2.59
C VAL A 643 10.31 -21.52 1.58
N ARG A 644 9.55 -22.44 0.95
CA ARG A 644 10.08 -23.30 -0.12
C ARG A 644 10.63 -22.50 -1.30
N CYS A 645 9.92 -21.44 -1.73
CA CYS A 645 10.42 -20.54 -2.76
C CYS A 645 11.75 -19.85 -2.38
N LEU A 646 11.94 -19.50 -1.11
CA LEU A 646 13.21 -18.95 -0.62
C LEU A 646 14.33 -19.99 -0.60
N GLU A 647 14.06 -21.19 -0.11
CA GLU A 647 15.06 -22.26 -0.01
C GLU A 647 15.46 -22.83 -1.37
N GLU A 648 14.53 -22.90 -2.32
CA GLU A 648 14.79 -23.30 -3.70
C GLU A 648 15.44 -22.19 -4.53
N GLY A 649 15.60 -20.98 -3.96
CA GLY A 649 16.21 -19.84 -4.63
C GLY A 649 15.32 -19.19 -5.70
N VAL A 650 14.03 -19.48 -5.75
CA VAL A 650 13.06 -18.74 -6.59
C VAL A 650 12.97 -17.30 -6.11
N LEU A 651 12.93 -17.10 -4.80
CA LEU A 651 13.08 -15.81 -4.12
C LEU A 651 14.47 -15.70 -3.49
N THR A 652 15.07 -14.53 -3.58
CA THR A 652 16.36 -14.23 -2.94
C THR A 652 16.23 -13.24 -1.78
N SER A 653 15.02 -12.74 -1.54
CA SER A 653 14.74 -11.73 -0.53
C SER A 653 13.42 -12.00 0.20
N PRO A 654 13.44 -12.16 1.53
CA PRO A 654 12.23 -12.21 2.34
C PRO A 654 11.38 -10.92 2.24
N ALA A 655 12.01 -9.76 2.01
CA ALA A 655 11.31 -8.49 1.81
C ALA A 655 10.51 -8.49 0.50
N ASP A 656 11.12 -8.99 -0.59
CA ASP A 656 10.43 -9.12 -1.89
C ASP A 656 9.26 -10.13 -1.80
N ALA A 657 9.40 -11.18 -0.97
CA ALA A 657 8.32 -12.11 -0.68
C ALA A 657 7.10 -11.40 -0.09
N ASP A 658 7.29 -10.65 0.99
CA ASP A 658 6.19 -9.98 1.68
C ASP A 658 5.56 -8.87 0.82
N VAL A 659 6.37 -8.04 0.15
CA VAL A 659 5.88 -7.02 -0.78
C VAL A 659 5.12 -7.65 -1.95
N GLY A 660 5.67 -8.70 -2.55
CA GLY A 660 5.06 -9.43 -3.65
C GLY A 660 3.71 -10.03 -3.27
N ALA A 661 3.60 -10.61 -2.08
CA ALA A 661 2.35 -11.18 -1.58
C ALA A 661 1.28 -10.11 -1.35
N ILE A 662 1.64 -9.03 -0.66
CA ILE A 662 0.70 -7.95 -0.32
C ILE A 662 0.19 -7.25 -1.60
N LEU A 663 1.09 -6.91 -2.52
CA LEU A 663 0.75 -6.16 -3.73
C LEU A 663 0.22 -7.06 -4.88
N GLY A 664 0.61 -8.33 -4.92
CA GLY A 664 0.27 -9.25 -6.02
C GLY A 664 -1.09 -9.90 -5.87
N TRP A 665 -1.41 -10.44 -4.71
CA TRP A 665 -2.69 -11.12 -4.51
C TRP A 665 -3.44 -10.70 -3.23
N GLY A 666 -3.01 -9.58 -2.61
CA GLY A 666 -3.73 -9.01 -1.49
C GLY A 666 -3.56 -9.78 -0.18
N TYR A 667 -2.40 -10.41 0.03
CA TYR A 667 -2.08 -10.98 1.36
C TYR A 667 -2.21 -9.90 2.44
N PRO A 668 -2.83 -10.19 3.61
CA PRO A 668 -3.20 -9.15 4.56
C PRO A 668 -2.00 -8.38 5.12
N PRO A 669 -1.92 -7.06 4.91
CA PRO A 669 -0.80 -6.23 5.37
C PRO A 669 -0.56 -6.25 6.89
N PHE A 670 -1.62 -6.39 7.69
CA PHE A 670 -1.49 -6.46 9.16
C PHE A 670 -0.72 -7.72 9.62
N ARG A 671 -0.65 -8.75 8.79
CA ARG A 671 0.17 -9.95 9.01
C ARG A 671 1.62 -9.77 8.56
N GLY A 672 1.92 -8.69 7.81
CA GLY A 672 3.25 -8.33 7.33
C GLY A 672 3.69 -9.03 6.05
N GLY A 673 2.86 -9.89 5.48
CA GLY A 673 3.18 -10.83 4.42
C GLY A 673 3.37 -12.27 4.93
N PRO A 674 3.62 -13.25 4.04
CA PRO A 674 3.79 -14.65 4.44
C PRO A 674 4.97 -14.88 5.39
N ILE A 675 6.09 -14.20 5.19
CA ILE A 675 7.26 -14.28 6.07
C ILE A 675 7.06 -13.43 7.33
N GLY A 676 6.43 -12.26 7.21
CA GLY A 676 6.03 -11.44 8.35
C GLY A 676 5.11 -12.18 9.31
N GLN A 677 4.20 -13.02 8.81
CA GLN A 677 3.36 -13.90 9.64
C GLN A 677 4.19 -14.91 10.42
N ILE A 678 5.19 -15.56 9.79
CA ILE A 678 6.09 -16.49 10.48
C ILE A 678 6.87 -15.76 11.57
N HIS A 679 7.37 -14.56 11.27
CA HIS A 679 8.09 -13.72 12.23
C HIS A 679 7.22 -13.37 13.45
N THR A 680 5.94 -13.05 13.23
CA THR A 680 4.99 -12.73 14.30
C THR A 680 4.65 -13.95 15.19
N LEU A 681 4.48 -15.12 14.58
CA LEU A 681 4.22 -16.38 15.31
C LEU A 681 5.45 -16.88 16.06
N GLY A 682 6.63 -16.54 15.57
CA GLY A 682 7.90 -17.16 15.92
C GLY A 682 8.13 -18.45 15.14
N VAL A 683 9.37 -18.62 14.62
CA VAL A 683 9.71 -19.75 13.72
C VAL A 683 9.42 -21.11 14.36
N ALA A 684 9.75 -21.30 15.64
CA ALA A 684 9.50 -22.57 16.34
C ALA A 684 8.00 -22.90 16.44
N ASN A 685 7.17 -21.91 16.78
CA ASN A 685 5.71 -22.09 16.87
C ASN A 685 5.10 -22.36 15.49
N PHE A 686 5.60 -21.70 14.44
CA PHE A 686 5.19 -21.95 13.08
C PHE A 686 5.50 -23.38 12.64
N VAL A 687 6.72 -23.88 12.93
CA VAL A 687 7.12 -25.27 12.65
C VAL A 687 6.19 -26.26 13.36
N ALA A 688 5.92 -26.06 14.65
CA ALA A 688 5.03 -26.91 15.42
C ALA A 688 3.60 -26.93 14.85
N ALA A 689 3.07 -25.77 14.44
CA ALA A 689 1.77 -25.68 13.79
C ALA A 689 1.73 -26.43 12.44
N CYS A 690 2.78 -26.28 11.63
CA CYS A 690 2.90 -26.97 10.36
C CYS A 690 3.05 -28.49 10.53
N ASP A 691 3.78 -28.97 11.53
CA ASP A 691 3.88 -30.41 11.83
C ASP A 691 2.51 -30.99 12.19
N ARG A 692 1.78 -30.34 13.07
CA ARG A 692 0.40 -30.74 13.43
C ARG A 692 -0.50 -30.79 12.18
N LEU A 693 -0.44 -29.77 11.33
CA LEU A 693 -1.23 -29.74 10.10
C LEU A 693 -0.78 -30.80 9.10
N ALA A 694 0.51 -31.12 9.03
CA ALA A 694 1.02 -32.19 8.16
C ALA A 694 0.47 -33.55 8.56
N GLU A 695 0.37 -33.83 9.86
CA GLU A 695 -0.23 -35.07 10.38
C GLU A 695 -1.74 -35.13 10.12
N GLN A 696 -2.45 -34.03 10.24
CA GLN A 696 -3.91 -33.98 10.10
C GLN A 696 -4.40 -33.80 8.67
N CYS A 697 -3.68 -33.04 7.86
CA CYS A 697 -4.12 -32.58 6.53
C CYS A 697 -3.19 -33.02 5.39
N GLY A 698 -2.05 -33.62 5.69
CA GLY A 698 -1.11 -34.19 4.70
C GLY A 698 0.15 -33.39 4.47
N GLU A 699 1.09 -34.01 3.74
CA GLU A 699 2.49 -33.59 3.55
C GLU A 699 2.68 -32.17 2.98
N ARG A 700 1.65 -31.58 2.39
CA ARG A 700 1.74 -30.20 1.86
C ARG A 700 2.06 -29.17 2.92
N PHE A 701 1.80 -29.45 4.20
CA PHE A 701 2.14 -28.61 5.35
C PHE A 701 3.49 -28.94 5.97
N ARG A 702 4.18 -30.04 5.55
CA ARG A 702 5.44 -30.47 6.16
C ARG A 702 6.49 -29.36 6.13
N PRO A 703 7.04 -28.94 7.30
CA PRO A 703 8.16 -28.00 7.34
C PRO A 703 9.40 -28.56 6.63
N THR A 704 10.13 -27.67 5.98
CA THR A 704 11.40 -28.00 5.34
C THR A 704 12.50 -28.19 6.38
N ASP A 705 13.58 -28.90 6.01
CA ASP A 705 14.74 -29.09 6.88
C ASP A 705 15.43 -27.76 7.24
N GLY A 706 15.50 -26.83 6.26
CA GLY A 706 16.05 -25.50 6.50
C GLY A 706 15.24 -24.69 7.52
N LEU A 707 13.90 -24.79 7.42
CA LEU A 707 13.03 -24.13 8.39
C LEU A 707 13.14 -24.73 9.80
N ARG A 708 13.28 -26.06 9.90
CA ARG A 708 13.53 -26.77 11.18
C ARG A 708 14.86 -26.35 11.81
N LYS A 709 15.91 -26.26 10.98
CA LYS A 709 17.21 -25.77 11.43
C LYS A 709 17.11 -24.35 11.97
N LYS A 710 16.45 -23.46 11.23
CA LYS A 710 16.20 -22.07 11.66
C LYS A 710 15.46 -21.99 12.99
N ALA A 711 14.45 -22.85 13.20
CA ALA A 711 13.72 -22.96 14.47
C ALA A 711 14.62 -23.41 15.63
N ALA A 712 15.47 -24.41 15.40
CA ALA A 712 16.38 -24.94 16.41
C ALA A 712 17.48 -23.93 16.81
N GLU A 713 17.94 -23.10 15.86
CA GLU A 713 18.91 -22.03 16.07
C GLU A 713 18.29 -20.75 16.68
N GLY A 714 16.96 -20.67 16.79
CA GLY A 714 16.25 -19.45 17.22
C GLY A 714 16.40 -18.28 16.26
N SER A 715 16.81 -18.55 15.01
CA SER A 715 17.06 -17.51 14.01
C SER A 715 15.76 -17.02 13.37
N GLN A 716 15.75 -15.75 12.97
CA GLN A 716 14.59 -15.08 12.36
C GLN A 716 14.86 -14.79 10.87
N PHE A 717 13.81 -14.49 10.10
CA PHE A 717 13.94 -14.05 8.70
C PHE A 717 14.33 -12.58 8.57
N PHE A 718 13.98 -11.78 9.57
CA PHE A 718 14.30 -10.35 9.62
C PHE A 718 15.07 -10.04 10.89
N PRO A 719 15.96 -9.05 10.88
CA PRO A 719 16.53 -8.53 12.12
C PRO A 719 15.41 -7.97 13.00
N ILE A 720 15.55 -8.13 14.31
CA ILE A 720 14.60 -7.67 15.33
C ILE A 720 14.60 -6.13 15.37
#